data_fc83a020581fdf166697abf7c04d0447
#
_entry.id   fc83a020581fdf166697abf7c04d0447
#
_cell.length_a   1.000
_cell.length_b   1.000
_cell.length_c   1.000
_cell.angle_alpha   90.00
_cell.angle_beta   90.00
_cell.angle_gamma   90.00
#
_symmetry.space_group_name_H-M   'P 1'
#
loop_
_entity.id
_entity.type
_entity.pdbx_description
1 polymer ?
#
loop_
_entity_poly.entity_id
_entity_poly.type
_entity_poly.pdbx_seq_one_letter_code
_entity_poly.pdbx_strand_id
1 'polypeptide(L)'
;MKADEDVNHRLLVFVVTGREDFRNTVRGALDVLAAGKRSFTGMPWNGNRPELPEGGRILAERAVAYLDEVQPAATVEVVGAGSLGDLKAQVSQRIGSRGGASEEPGDGTVRPWSASTTALFVVDARAVAGETADDRLLAVTGALATLAREFDLALSSYSTVVYDEHDAARTYARTDVTARGFPAEEWVLAAEVISTFTDLVQARHFNQQAPLPGTEPRSSLAAALAEFLTRQAGTEWGFHFYTGSVVAKLIEDLAAIARAGGNPVLRGPSEHSLAAGALARWQLAEAPFVLAATSGMVSELRGTLANLRDSQARGFIVFGESAPGTWLPFQGTRHESEDARTVFAAMDVPCLYLDNPRTLARDLAAAFRLYRQRRGPVVLLASPQVLRHTEPVRVPATTTADAAPRVREDQVDVVARMINSEASTLLWQCGRLDEDERALVYRLARAAGAALVDSLSRPGTVSQYDDGARVEEYLGTMSLYGYSPAVWEFLCPGGQAREYDRQALFFLKSRIPDLATPFSEKALHDQVRVVQLTDTPAHVAPFTDIPLVEDLASFLRRLAPRIGVEDWILRYRREEIARARRRPADPLSAVPSLPMTHQYFFARLGELLDDLIVGHGYTYTGFYDVGRGGIAAIRNLPRTGPGFSGWYGRALMGDALQALPAIALTSERNVLGFIGDGAARLVPTILPSLEQQIRYEGARLRGNTTIFYLLNGGFSVIRTYRELQQAANADAQMSLLTPVEPAWRENWGNGVVRHERLPVFDAAALTEALTTPAALNLFSVYLAHDNEGDNIVPAARAHWRTR
;
A
#
# COMPACT_ATOMS: atom_id res chain seq x y z
N MET A 1 -19.19 13.40 -14.28
CA MET A 1 -19.10 13.81 -12.87
C MET A 1 -19.64 15.20 -12.77
N LYS A 2 -20.76 15.42 -12.08
CA LYS A 2 -21.22 16.76 -11.74
C LYS A 2 -20.20 17.34 -10.77
N ALA A 3 -19.78 18.59 -11.02
CA ALA A 3 -19.00 19.36 -10.10
C ALA A 3 -19.71 19.34 -8.74
N ASP A 4 -19.01 18.90 -7.71
CA ASP A 4 -19.49 19.03 -6.34
C ASP A 4 -19.68 20.51 -6.06
N GLU A 5 -20.91 20.83 -5.71
CA GLU A 5 -21.40 22.17 -5.41
C GLU A 5 -20.55 22.80 -4.30
N ASP A 6 -20.13 24.04 -4.55
CA ASP A 6 -19.74 25.10 -3.63
C ASP A 6 -19.41 24.68 -2.18
N VAL A 7 -18.28 24.03 -1.97
CA VAL A 7 -17.71 23.95 -0.62
C VAL A 7 -17.06 25.30 -0.32
N ASN A 8 -17.84 26.22 0.26
CA ASN A 8 -17.33 27.50 0.72
C ASN A 8 -16.17 27.29 1.67
N HIS A 9 -14.96 27.65 1.24
CA HIS A 9 -13.79 27.64 2.09
C HIS A 9 -13.93 28.69 3.20
N ARG A 10 -13.81 28.23 4.45
CA ARG A 10 -13.85 29.10 5.62
C ARG A 10 -12.44 29.29 6.17
N LEU A 11 -12.03 30.53 6.23
CA LEU A 11 -10.79 30.96 6.84
C LEU A 11 -11.13 31.63 8.18
N LEU A 12 -10.86 30.96 9.27
CA LEU A 12 -11.16 31.45 10.62
C LEU A 12 -9.89 32.02 11.25
N VAL A 13 -9.93 33.26 11.68
CA VAL A 13 -8.83 33.89 12.39
C VAL A 13 -9.28 34.20 13.83
N PHE A 14 -8.77 33.43 14.76
CA PHE A 14 -9.04 33.61 16.19
C PHE A 14 -8.00 34.55 16.79
N VAL A 15 -8.43 35.70 17.32
CA VAL A 15 -7.55 36.68 17.93
C VAL A 15 -7.77 36.69 19.43
N VAL A 16 -6.78 36.21 20.19
CA VAL A 16 -6.80 36.12 21.63
C VAL A 16 -6.12 37.35 22.20
N THR A 17 -6.90 38.36 22.62
CA THR A 17 -6.41 39.59 23.19
C THR A 17 -7.52 40.33 23.91
N GLY A 18 -7.17 41.05 24.95
CA GLY A 18 -8.01 42.07 25.59
C GLY A 18 -7.89 43.47 24.95
N ARG A 19 -7.02 43.63 23.95
CA ARG A 19 -6.65 44.92 23.36
C ARG A 19 -7.32 45.16 22.02
N GLU A 20 -7.93 46.32 21.86
CA GLU A 20 -8.61 46.71 20.63
C GLU A 20 -7.63 47.07 19.50
N ASP A 21 -6.53 47.76 19.83
CA ASP A 21 -5.46 48.09 18.89
C ASP A 21 -4.83 46.84 18.26
N PHE A 22 -4.49 45.84 19.05
CA PHE A 22 -3.99 44.56 18.58
C PHE A 22 -4.96 43.89 17.62
N ARG A 23 -6.24 43.85 17.97
CA ARG A 23 -7.29 43.28 17.11
C ARG A 23 -7.45 44.02 15.78
N ASN A 24 -7.34 45.35 15.83
CA ASN A 24 -7.44 46.18 14.63
C ASN A 24 -6.25 46.02 13.71
N THR A 25 -5.04 45.82 14.24
CA THR A 25 -3.84 45.52 13.46
C THR A 25 -3.96 44.20 12.75
N VAL A 26 -4.43 43.13 13.42
CA VAL A 26 -4.67 41.82 12.81
C VAL A 26 -5.72 41.92 11.72
N ARG A 27 -6.84 42.63 11.97
CA ARG A 27 -7.90 42.84 10.96
C ARG A 27 -7.38 43.62 9.76
N GLY A 28 -6.61 44.68 9.96
CA GLY A 28 -5.99 45.47 8.88
C GLY A 28 -5.02 44.64 8.02
N ALA A 29 -4.23 43.75 8.65
CA ALA A 29 -3.36 42.81 7.94
C ALA A 29 -4.13 41.86 7.05
N LEU A 30 -5.26 41.34 7.51
CA LEU A 30 -6.12 40.45 6.75
C LEU A 30 -6.93 41.16 5.68
N ASP A 31 -7.35 42.38 5.90
CA ASP A 31 -8.05 43.22 4.90
C ASP A 31 -7.15 43.46 3.68
N VAL A 32 -5.84 43.53 3.87
CA VAL A 32 -4.86 43.63 2.79
C VAL A 32 -4.85 42.37 1.95
N LEU A 33 -4.95 41.21 2.57
CA LEU A 33 -5.02 39.89 1.89
C LEU A 33 -6.38 39.70 1.23
N ALA A 34 -7.47 40.09 1.87
CA ALA A 34 -8.83 39.95 1.36
C ALA A 34 -9.16 40.90 0.19
N ALA A 35 -8.46 42.01 0.06
CA ALA A 35 -8.66 42.96 -1.03
C ALA A 35 -8.16 42.49 -2.41
N GLY A 36 -7.69 41.29 -2.53
CA GLY A 36 -7.55 40.36 -3.70
C GLY A 36 -6.78 40.84 -4.92
N LYS A 37 -6.50 42.10 -5.11
CA LYS A 37 -5.81 42.62 -6.31
C LYS A 37 -4.57 43.45 -5.98
N ARG A 38 -4.17 43.45 -4.75
CA ARG A 38 -3.02 44.22 -4.32
C ARG A 38 -1.88 43.27 -4.06
N SER A 39 -0.96 43.20 -5.02
CA SER A 39 0.34 42.59 -4.73
C SER A 39 0.80 43.09 -3.35
N PHE A 40 1.56 42.28 -2.61
CA PHE A 40 2.23 42.72 -1.36
C PHE A 40 2.99 44.02 -1.55
N THR A 41 3.29 44.40 -2.78
CA THR A 41 3.86 45.69 -3.19
C THR A 41 2.88 46.86 -3.08
N GLY A 42 1.60 46.63 -2.89
CA GLY A 42 0.55 47.69 -2.77
C GLY A 42 0.03 47.94 -1.35
N MET A 43 0.67 47.41 -0.34
CA MET A 43 0.31 47.76 1.04
C MET A 43 0.37 49.29 1.26
N PRO A 44 -0.68 49.92 1.83
CA PRO A 44 -0.69 51.34 2.10
C PRO A 44 0.09 51.67 3.39
N TRP A 45 1.33 51.27 3.44
CA TRP A 45 2.23 51.57 4.54
C TRP A 45 3.15 52.67 4.04
N ASN A 46 2.83 53.86 4.22
CA ASN A 46 3.56 55.13 4.04
C ASN A 46 5.06 55.02 3.59
N GLY A 47 5.31 54.34 2.49
CA GLY A 47 6.60 54.27 1.80
C GLY A 47 7.64 53.24 2.29
N ASN A 48 7.43 52.57 3.42
CA ASN A 48 8.35 51.54 3.91
C ASN A 48 7.67 50.16 3.76
N ARG A 49 8.06 49.38 2.75
CA ARG A 49 7.63 48.02 2.53
C ARG A 49 8.51 47.07 3.37
N PRO A 50 7.91 46.06 4.04
CA PRO A 50 8.71 44.93 4.45
C PRO A 50 9.29 44.28 3.20
N GLU A 51 10.60 44.27 3.06
CA GLU A 51 11.27 43.47 2.07
C GLU A 51 11.14 41.99 2.49
N LEU A 52 10.08 41.35 2.06
CA LEU A 52 10.03 39.88 2.14
C LEU A 52 11.15 39.32 1.28
N PRO A 53 11.88 38.30 1.73
CA PRO A 53 12.76 37.53 0.89
C PRO A 53 12.03 37.14 -0.40
N GLU A 54 12.75 37.10 -1.54
CA GLU A 54 12.14 36.84 -2.84
C GLU A 54 11.23 35.60 -2.85
N GLY A 55 11.61 34.53 -2.14
CA GLY A 55 10.78 33.33 -1.96
C GLY A 55 9.48 33.62 -1.23
N GLY A 56 9.50 34.41 -0.14
CA GLY A 56 8.30 34.79 0.63
C GLY A 56 7.35 35.64 -0.19
N ARG A 57 7.87 36.55 -1.03
CA ARG A 57 7.06 37.38 -1.92
C ARG A 57 6.34 36.55 -2.98
N ILE A 58 7.02 35.60 -3.61
CA ILE A 58 6.43 34.69 -4.61
C ILE A 58 5.33 33.83 -3.97
N LEU A 59 5.58 33.35 -2.77
CA LEU A 59 4.62 32.53 -2.05
C LEU A 59 3.37 33.34 -1.66
N ALA A 60 3.53 34.57 -1.24
CA ALA A 60 2.43 35.45 -0.91
C ALA A 60 1.58 35.84 -2.14
N GLU A 61 2.23 36.17 -3.25
CA GLU A 61 1.54 36.42 -4.52
C GLU A 61 0.72 35.21 -5.00
N ARG A 62 1.25 34.00 -4.83
CA ARG A 62 0.51 32.77 -5.14
C ARG A 62 -0.68 32.51 -4.20
N ALA A 63 -0.54 32.79 -2.92
CA ALA A 63 -1.65 32.64 -1.98
C ALA A 63 -2.81 33.60 -2.29
N VAL A 64 -2.49 34.86 -2.66
CA VAL A 64 -3.49 35.85 -3.10
C VAL A 64 -4.15 35.41 -4.40
N ALA A 65 -3.38 34.97 -5.40
CA ALA A 65 -3.91 34.48 -6.66
C ALA A 65 -4.82 33.26 -6.46
N TYR A 66 -4.45 32.36 -5.54
CA TYR A 66 -5.27 31.21 -5.19
C TYR A 66 -6.62 31.60 -4.58
N LEU A 67 -6.62 32.54 -3.66
CA LEU A 67 -7.86 33.03 -3.04
C LEU A 67 -8.78 33.71 -4.09
N ASP A 68 -8.21 34.46 -5.03
CA ASP A 68 -8.96 35.16 -6.06
C ASP A 68 -9.52 34.23 -7.15
N GLU A 69 -8.71 33.29 -7.62
CA GLU A 69 -9.04 32.49 -8.81
C GLU A 69 -9.74 31.18 -8.48
N VAL A 70 -9.36 30.53 -7.37
CA VAL A 70 -9.83 29.18 -7.02
C VAL A 70 -10.95 29.19 -6.00
N GLN A 71 -10.95 30.20 -5.11
CA GLN A 71 -11.92 30.32 -4.03
C GLN A 71 -12.51 31.73 -3.92
N PRO A 72 -13.14 32.25 -4.97
CA PRO A 72 -13.73 33.61 -4.94
C PRO A 72 -14.82 33.79 -3.87
N ALA A 73 -15.37 32.68 -3.37
CA ALA A 73 -16.35 32.63 -2.29
C ALA A 73 -15.74 32.35 -0.91
N ALA A 74 -14.39 32.28 -0.78
CA ALA A 74 -13.77 32.07 0.52
C ALA A 74 -14.08 33.24 1.49
N THR A 75 -14.65 32.92 2.63
CA THR A 75 -14.96 33.91 3.66
C THR A 75 -13.89 33.91 4.74
N VAL A 76 -13.34 35.10 5.05
CA VAL A 76 -12.44 35.30 6.18
C VAL A 76 -13.23 35.82 7.35
N GLU A 77 -13.32 35.07 8.43
CA GLU A 77 -13.99 35.47 9.67
C GLU A 77 -12.96 35.71 10.78
N VAL A 78 -12.96 36.93 11.33
CA VAL A 78 -12.09 37.29 12.46
C VAL A 78 -12.89 37.21 13.76
N VAL A 79 -12.44 36.32 14.64
CA VAL A 79 -13.11 35.98 15.90
C VAL A 79 -12.28 36.45 17.09
N GLY A 80 -12.79 37.33 17.92
CA GLY A 80 -12.12 37.76 19.13
C GLY A 80 -12.37 36.85 20.31
N ALA A 81 -11.33 36.57 21.10
CA ALA A 81 -11.41 35.92 22.41
C ALA A 81 -10.61 36.75 23.42
N GLY A 82 -11.17 36.95 24.59
CA GLY A 82 -10.49 37.75 25.68
C GLY A 82 -9.39 36.96 26.37
N SER A 83 -9.45 35.63 26.30
CA SER A 83 -8.52 34.72 26.98
C SER A 83 -8.44 33.38 26.24
N LEU A 84 -7.47 32.52 26.60
CA LEU A 84 -7.40 31.14 26.10
C LEU A 84 -8.62 30.29 26.49
N GLY A 85 -9.23 30.59 27.66
CA GLY A 85 -10.49 29.96 28.08
C GLY A 85 -11.66 30.28 27.13
N ASP A 86 -11.78 31.57 26.76
CA ASP A 86 -12.79 32.03 25.81
C ASP A 86 -12.57 31.48 24.43
N LEU A 87 -11.32 31.23 24.04
CA LEU A 87 -10.96 30.67 22.76
C LEU A 87 -11.65 29.32 22.52
N LYS A 88 -11.66 28.43 23.50
CA LYS A 88 -12.33 27.12 23.40
C LYS A 88 -13.83 27.28 23.09
N ALA A 89 -14.52 28.20 23.78
CA ALA A 89 -15.92 28.48 23.54
C ALA A 89 -16.16 29.02 22.12
N GLN A 90 -15.27 29.91 21.62
CA GLN A 90 -15.38 30.48 20.29
C GLN A 90 -15.11 29.41 19.20
N VAL A 91 -14.16 28.51 19.41
CA VAL A 91 -13.88 27.38 18.50
C VAL A 91 -15.06 26.42 18.48
N SER A 92 -15.59 26.06 19.66
CA SER A 92 -16.75 25.18 19.79
C SER A 92 -17.98 25.72 19.06
N GLN A 93 -18.22 26.99 19.16
CA GLN A 93 -19.37 27.65 18.53
C GLN A 93 -19.29 27.63 16.99
N ARG A 94 -18.07 27.62 16.41
CA ARG A 94 -17.88 27.76 14.96
C ARG A 94 -17.51 26.47 14.25
N ILE A 95 -16.92 25.52 14.94
CA ILE A 95 -16.35 24.31 14.36
C ILE A 95 -17.14 23.06 14.78
N GLY A 96 -17.72 23.03 15.96
CA GLY A 96 -18.43 21.86 16.53
C GLY A 96 -17.48 20.83 17.12
N SER A 97 -17.93 20.13 18.18
CA SER A 97 -17.15 19.09 18.83
C SER A 97 -17.38 17.69 18.21
N ARG A 98 -16.39 16.81 18.38
CA ARG A 98 -16.38 15.41 17.89
C ARG A 98 -17.55 14.53 18.37
N GLY A 99 -18.31 14.94 19.39
CA GLY A 99 -19.34 14.14 20.08
C GLY A 99 -20.78 14.34 19.62
N GLY A 100 -21.04 15.23 18.65
CA GLY A 100 -22.40 15.63 18.29
C GLY A 100 -22.95 15.04 17.01
N ALA A 101 -22.72 13.77 16.72
CA ALA A 101 -23.32 13.10 15.56
C ALA A 101 -24.58 12.30 15.97
N SER A 102 -25.65 12.99 16.30
CA SER A 102 -27.01 12.46 16.24
C SER A 102 -28.00 13.60 16.38
N GLU A 103 -28.34 14.21 15.27
CA GLU A 103 -29.66 14.79 15.02
C GLU A 103 -29.62 15.53 13.67
N GLU A 104 -30.64 15.39 12.86
CA GLU A 104 -30.75 16.03 11.55
C GLU A 104 -30.66 17.57 11.66
N PRO A 105 -30.05 18.26 10.68
CA PRO A 105 -29.74 19.66 10.78
C PRO A 105 -30.98 20.54 10.65
N GLY A 106 -31.45 21.07 11.77
CA GLY A 106 -32.25 22.29 11.78
C GLY A 106 -31.36 23.49 11.48
N ASP A 107 -31.87 24.47 10.73
CA ASP A 107 -31.21 25.66 10.25
C ASP A 107 -30.48 26.42 11.40
N GLY A 108 -29.17 26.28 11.46
CA GLY A 108 -28.30 26.82 12.52
C GLY A 108 -27.09 25.93 12.86
N THR A 109 -26.83 24.91 12.07
CA THR A 109 -25.87 23.85 12.39
C THR A 109 -24.41 24.27 12.40
N VAL A 110 -23.78 24.01 13.51
CA VAL A 110 -22.33 23.93 13.66
C VAL A 110 -21.83 22.75 12.79
N ARG A 111 -21.14 23.05 11.70
CA ARG A 111 -20.58 22.01 10.84
C ARG A 111 -19.30 21.47 11.49
N PRO A 112 -19.09 20.14 11.50
CA PRO A 112 -17.82 19.59 11.95
C PRO A 112 -16.68 20.16 11.11
N TRP A 113 -15.46 20.17 11.67
CA TRP A 113 -14.26 20.60 10.96
C TRP A 113 -14.14 19.84 9.66
N SER A 114 -14.47 20.51 8.58
CA SER A 114 -14.41 19.92 7.25
C SER A 114 -13.02 20.17 6.62
N ALA A 115 -12.66 19.39 5.62
CA ALA A 115 -11.49 19.67 4.80
C ALA A 115 -11.47 21.10 4.21
N SER A 116 -12.55 21.82 4.26
CA SER A 116 -12.72 23.21 3.77
C SER A 116 -12.49 24.30 4.80
N THR A 117 -12.15 24.00 6.04
CA THR A 117 -11.92 25.02 7.10
C THR A 117 -10.44 25.12 7.45
N THR A 118 -9.93 26.33 7.49
CA THR A 118 -8.55 26.66 7.87
C THR A 118 -8.57 27.69 9.02
N ALA A 119 -7.73 27.53 10.03
CA ALA A 119 -7.69 28.43 11.17
C ALA A 119 -6.30 29.03 11.39
N LEU A 120 -6.26 30.31 11.67
CA LEU A 120 -5.11 31.02 12.19
C LEU A 120 -5.42 31.47 13.63
N PHE A 121 -4.59 31.08 14.56
CA PHE A 121 -4.66 31.56 15.95
C PHE A 121 -3.60 32.66 16.15
N VAL A 122 -4.07 33.87 16.45
CA VAL A 122 -3.19 35.02 16.74
C VAL A 122 -3.35 35.34 18.21
N VAL A 123 -2.32 35.11 18.97
CA VAL A 123 -2.37 35.23 20.45
C VAL A 123 -1.45 36.37 20.89
N ASP A 124 -2.03 37.36 21.57
CA ASP A 124 -1.30 38.37 22.34
C ASP A 124 -0.72 37.71 23.60
N ALA A 125 0.60 37.63 23.68
CA ALA A 125 1.27 36.99 24.82
C ALA A 125 0.89 37.64 26.17
N ARG A 126 0.46 38.91 26.20
CA ARG A 126 -0.04 39.58 27.41
C ARG A 126 -1.41 39.08 27.88
N ALA A 127 -2.18 38.46 27.01
CA ALA A 127 -3.47 37.84 27.37
C ALA A 127 -3.31 36.44 27.96
N VAL A 128 -2.09 35.92 28.06
CA VAL A 128 -1.76 34.58 28.54
C VAL A 128 -1.04 34.65 29.88
N ALA A 129 -1.49 33.87 30.85
CA ALA A 129 -0.85 33.75 32.14
C ALA A 129 0.51 33.03 32.03
N GLY A 130 1.55 33.57 32.64
CA GLY A 130 2.90 33.03 32.70
C GLY A 130 3.92 34.09 33.09
N GLU A 131 4.89 33.72 33.90
CA GLU A 131 5.91 34.67 34.39
C GLU A 131 6.98 34.94 33.32
N THR A 132 7.29 33.95 32.53
CA THR A 132 8.28 34.01 31.44
C THR A 132 7.62 33.88 30.06
N ALA A 133 8.36 34.23 28.99
CA ALA A 133 7.91 34.02 27.63
C ALA A 133 7.69 32.53 27.35
N ASP A 134 8.56 31.65 27.86
CA ASP A 134 8.46 30.21 27.73
C ASP A 134 7.22 29.66 28.44
N ASP A 135 6.86 30.14 29.62
CA ASP A 135 5.65 29.75 30.34
C ASP A 135 4.39 30.07 29.52
N ARG A 136 4.35 31.27 28.93
CA ARG A 136 3.24 31.71 28.09
C ARG A 136 3.13 30.86 26.82
N LEU A 137 4.25 30.59 26.15
CA LEU A 137 4.30 29.74 24.96
C LEU A 137 3.86 28.30 25.27
N LEU A 138 4.28 27.75 26.42
CA LEU A 138 3.85 26.44 26.87
C LEU A 138 2.35 26.41 27.15
N ALA A 139 1.78 27.43 27.77
CA ALA A 139 0.36 27.53 28.02
C ALA A 139 -0.47 27.59 26.74
N VAL A 140 -0.01 28.38 25.75
CA VAL A 140 -0.64 28.44 24.42
C VAL A 140 -0.55 27.07 23.73
N THR A 141 0.62 26.44 23.68
CA THR A 141 0.83 25.16 23.06
C THR A 141 -0.06 24.09 23.71
N GLY A 142 -0.16 24.05 25.02
CA GLY A 142 -1.02 23.12 25.75
C GLY A 142 -2.52 23.30 25.45
N ALA A 143 -2.97 24.56 25.40
CA ALA A 143 -4.35 24.88 25.04
C ALA A 143 -4.67 24.48 23.60
N LEU A 144 -3.80 24.80 22.66
CA LEU A 144 -3.99 24.44 21.24
C LEU A 144 -3.90 22.95 21.00
N ALA A 145 -2.99 22.23 21.65
CA ALA A 145 -2.92 20.76 21.58
C ALA A 145 -4.20 20.10 22.13
N THR A 146 -4.81 20.70 23.12
CA THR A 146 -6.10 20.27 23.65
C THR A 146 -7.22 20.52 22.65
N LEU A 147 -7.29 21.72 22.07
CA LEU A 147 -8.26 22.07 21.03
C LEU A 147 -8.07 21.19 19.79
N ALA A 148 -6.85 20.97 19.34
CA ALA A 148 -6.56 20.14 18.19
C ALA A 148 -7.11 18.71 18.37
N ARG A 149 -6.95 18.13 19.57
CA ARG A 149 -7.51 16.80 19.88
C ARG A 149 -9.03 16.80 19.98
N GLU A 150 -9.60 17.81 20.64
CA GLU A 150 -11.04 17.88 20.90
C GLU A 150 -11.84 18.13 19.61
N PHE A 151 -11.30 18.94 18.70
CA PHE A 151 -11.94 19.30 17.45
C PHE A 151 -11.36 18.62 16.21
N ASP A 152 -10.47 17.66 16.39
CA ASP A 152 -9.83 16.89 15.31
C ASP A 152 -9.14 17.78 14.26
N LEU A 153 -8.37 18.76 14.73
CA LEU A 153 -7.64 19.69 13.86
C LEU A 153 -6.36 19.05 13.35
N ALA A 154 -6.21 18.94 12.03
CA ALA A 154 -4.95 18.56 11.44
C ALA A 154 -3.91 19.69 11.55
N LEU A 155 -2.65 19.34 11.80
CA LEU A 155 -1.56 20.30 11.88
C LEU A 155 -1.42 21.18 10.62
N SER A 156 -1.76 20.65 9.45
CA SER A 156 -1.73 21.38 8.18
C SER A 156 -2.91 22.32 7.97
N SER A 157 -3.92 22.29 8.83
CA SER A 157 -5.12 23.11 8.69
C SER A 157 -5.21 24.26 9.70
N TYR A 158 -4.23 24.41 10.56
CA TYR A 158 -4.12 25.57 11.42
C TYR A 158 -2.67 26.01 11.63
N SER A 159 -2.50 27.27 11.98
CA SER A 159 -1.22 27.82 12.40
C SER A 159 -1.43 28.80 13.54
N THR A 160 -0.36 29.17 14.22
CA THR A 160 -0.41 30.03 15.41
C THR A 160 0.68 31.08 15.39
N VAL A 161 0.30 32.32 15.63
CA VAL A 161 1.20 33.44 15.93
C VAL A 161 1.04 33.77 17.41
N VAL A 162 2.10 33.65 18.19
CA VAL A 162 2.17 34.12 19.58
C VAL A 162 3.04 35.35 19.58
N TYR A 163 2.44 36.50 19.76
CA TYR A 163 3.12 37.77 19.63
C TYR A 163 3.40 38.39 20.98
N ASP A 164 4.71 38.62 21.27
CA ASP A 164 5.18 39.36 22.41
C ASP A 164 5.90 40.65 21.94
N GLU A 165 5.35 41.81 22.20
CA GLU A 165 5.91 43.09 21.80
C GLU A 165 7.34 43.31 22.31
N HIS A 166 7.65 42.83 23.52
CA HIS A 166 8.97 43.00 24.13
C HIS A 166 10.05 42.21 23.40
N ASP A 167 9.76 40.98 23.07
CA ASP A 167 10.73 40.11 22.37
C ASP A 167 10.84 40.45 20.89
N ALA A 168 9.73 40.81 20.27
CA ALA A 168 9.72 41.23 18.86
C ALA A 168 10.52 42.52 18.68
N ALA A 169 10.28 43.55 19.53
CA ALA A 169 11.02 44.77 19.50
C ALA A 169 12.53 44.59 19.73
N ARG A 170 12.95 43.68 20.62
CA ARG A 170 14.36 43.32 20.85
C ARG A 170 14.99 42.59 19.65
N THR A 171 14.26 41.67 19.01
CA THR A 171 14.76 40.92 17.85
C THR A 171 14.96 41.82 16.64
N TYR A 172 14.01 42.69 16.37
CA TYR A 172 14.10 43.64 15.25
C TYR A 172 15.10 44.78 15.49
N ALA A 173 15.26 45.25 16.71
CA ALA A 173 16.30 46.21 17.05
C ALA A 173 17.72 45.65 16.87
N ARG A 174 17.91 44.34 17.01
CA ARG A 174 19.19 43.68 16.77
C ARG A 174 19.53 43.49 15.28
N THR A 175 18.53 43.52 14.39
CA THR A 175 18.71 43.28 12.96
C THR A 175 18.80 44.56 12.12
N ASP A 176 18.90 45.75 12.75
CA ASP A 176 19.01 47.07 12.08
C ASP A 176 17.90 47.39 11.07
N VAL A 177 16.77 46.68 11.14
CA VAL A 177 15.60 46.99 10.34
C VAL A 177 14.77 48.09 11.02
N THR A 178 15.27 49.30 11.01
CA THR A 178 14.50 50.48 11.44
C THR A 178 13.48 50.85 10.37
N ALA A 179 12.27 50.31 10.48
CA ALA A 179 11.10 50.79 9.75
C ALA A 179 10.82 52.23 10.22
N ARG A 180 11.20 53.23 9.44
CA ARG A 180 10.97 54.64 9.77
C ARG A 180 9.48 54.97 9.67
N GLY A 181 8.83 55.26 10.79
CA GLY A 181 7.51 55.91 10.82
C GLY A 181 6.32 55.08 11.35
N PHE A 182 6.52 53.86 11.79
CA PHE A 182 5.49 53.10 12.50
C PHE A 182 5.94 52.73 13.92
N PRO A 183 5.01 52.54 14.87
CA PRO A 183 5.31 51.79 16.07
C PRO A 183 5.79 50.41 15.60
N ALA A 184 7.01 50.01 15.98
CA ALA A 184 7.63 48.74 15.53
C ALA A 184 6.69 47.55 15.81
N GLU A 185 5.87 47.70 16.80
CA GLU A 185 4.94 46.70 17.29
C GLU A 185 3.82 46.36 16.29
N GLU A 186 3.17 47.34 15.70
CA GLU A 186 2.06 47.11 14.75
C GLU A 186 2.53 46.49 13.43
N TRP A 187 3.71 46.95 13.00
CA TRP A 187 4.26 46.45 11.74
C TRP A 187 4.72 44.98 11.82
N VAL A 188 5.38 44.62 12.92
CA VAL A 188 5.87 43.23 13.10
C VAL A 188 4.70 42.29 13.22
N LEU A 189 3.69 42.63 14.02
CA LEU A 189 2.48 41.81 14.16
C LEU A 189 1.79 41.60 12.80
N ALA A 190 1.63 42.67 12.03
CA ALA A 190 1.00 42.57 10.71
C ALA A 190 1.80 41.69 9.73
N ALA A 191 3.13 41.83 9.71
CA ALA A 191 4.00 41.01 8.87
C ALA A 191 3.95 39.51 9.25
N GLU A 192 3.95 39.21 10.54
CA GLU A 192 3.84 37.84 11.04
C GLU A 192 2.48 37.21 10.70
N VAL A 193 1.39 37.97 10.88
CA VAL A 193 0.04 37.52 10.52
C VAL A 193 -0.05 37.24 9.03
N ILE A 194 0.47 38.13 8.18
CA ILE A 194 0.44 37.97 6.71
C ILE A 194 1.28 36.75 6.31
N SER A 195 2.51 36.60 6.82
CA SER A 195 3.40 35.50 6.51
C SER A 195 2.78 34.18 6.93
N THR A 196 2.36 34.05 8.17
CA THR A 196 1.79 32.82 8.71
C THR A 196 0.47 32.43 8.00
N PHE A 197 -0.37 33.40 7.71
CA PHE A 197 -1.59 33.15 6.95
C PHE A 197 -1.29 32.68 5.53
N THR A 198 -0.30 33.28 4.88
CA THR A 198 0.16 32.91 3.54
C THR A 198 0.68 31.47 3.53
N ASP A 199 1.52 31.12 4.48
CA ASP A 199 2.05 29.76 4.61
C ASP A 199 0.94 28.74 4.86
N LEU A 200 -0.03 29.10 5.70
CA LEU A 200 -1.17 28.25 6.01
C LEU A 200 -2.07 28.00 4.80
N VAL A 201 -2.39 29.03 4.03
CA VAL A 201 -3.17 28.91 2.80
C VAL A 201 -2.43 28.07 1.77
N GLN A 202 -1.11 28.24 1.65
CA GLN A 202 -0.31 27.47 0.74
C GLN A 202 -0.18 26.01 1.14
N ALA A 203 0.09 25.72 2.41
CA ALA A 203 0.16 24.34 2.91
C ALA A 203 -1.15 23.61 2.58
N ARG A 204 -2.26 24.31 2.69
CA ARG A 204 -3.56 23.74 2.35
C ARG A 204 -3.79 23.58 0.86
N HIS A 205 -3.39 24.54 0.05
CA HIS A 205 -3.46 24.44 -1.41
C HIS A 205 -2.70 23.23 -1.93
N PHE A 206 -1.49 23.00 -1.46
CA PHE A 206 -0.73 21.81 -1.82
C PHE A 206 -1.35 20.50 -1.30
N ASN A 207 -2.02 20.51 -0.18
CA ASN A 207 -2.66 19.32 0.39
C ASN A 207 -4.04 19.00 -0.24
N GLN A 208 -4.76 19.96 -0.79
CA GLN A 208 -6.08 19.73 -1.41
C GLN A 208 -6.05 19.47 -2.91
N GLN A 209 -4.91 19.63 -3.52
CA GLN A 209 -4.65 19.41 -4.95
C GLN A 209 -5.83 19.07 -5.87
N ALA A 210 -6.57 20.07 -6.27
CA ALA A 210 -6.76 20.21 -7.68
C ALA A 210 -5.60 21.08 -8.19
N PRO A 211 -4.75 20.66 -9.11
CA PRO A 211 -3.85 21.60 -9.75
C PRO A 211 -4.73 22.69 -10.33
N LEU A 212 -4.30 23.95 -10.20
CA LEU A 212 -4.93 25.06 -10.92
C LEU A 212 -5.19 24.61 -12.35
N PRO A 213 -6.43 24.68 -12.86
CA PRO A 213 -6.71 24.16 -14.18
C PRO A 213 -5.84 24.86 -15.20
N GLY A 214 -4.79 24.19 -15.65
CA GLY A 214 -4.35 24.36 -17.02
C GLY A 214 -3.45 25.52 -17.38
N THR A 215 -2.64 26.11 -16.49
CA THR A 215 -1.73 27.20 -16.93
C THR A 215 -0.27 26.77 -17.09
N GLU A 216 0.20 25.72 -16.45
CA GLU A 216 1.57 25.24 -16.66
C GLU A 216 1.63 24.04 -17.60
N PRO A 217 2.56 24.06 -18.58
CA PRO A 217 2.76 22.93 -19.47
C PRO A 217 3.23 21.70 -18.69
N ARG A 218 2.60 20.54 -18.96
CA ARG A 218 2.89 19.29 -18.28
C ARG A 218 4.21 18.68 -18.68
N SER A 219 4.86 17.94 -17.78
CA SER A 219 6.05 17.16 -18.09
C SER A 219 5.80 16.21 -19.27
N SER A 220 6.65 16.31 -20.30
CA SER A 220 6.58 15.46 -21.49
C SER A 220 6.75 13.98 -21.13
N LEU A 221 7.57 13.67 -20.15
CA LEU A 221 7.77 12.32 -19.64
C LEU A 221 6.49 11.78 -19.01
N ALA A 222 5.86 12.58 -18.13
CA ALA A 222 4.59 12.20 -17.50
C ALA A 222 3.49 11.93 -18.52
N ALA A 223 3.32 12.83 -19.48
CA ALA A 223 2.32 12.70 -20.53
C ALA A 223 2.54 11.45 -21.40
N ALA A 224 3.79 11.19 -21.82
CA ALA A 224 4.12 10.05 -22.66
C ALA A 224 3.94 8.70 -21.94
N LEU A 225 4.32 8.59 -20.65
CA LEU A 225 4.13 7.37 -19.87
C LEU A 225 2.64 7.08 -19.65
N ALA A 226 1.87 8.10 -19.26
CA ALA A 226 0.44 7.96 -19.04
C ALA A 226 -0.29 7.59 -20.34
N GLU A 227 0.00 8.26 -21.46
CA GLU A 227 -0.58 7.94 -22.77
C GLU A 227 -0.26 6.49 -23.18
N PHE A 228 0.97 6.05 -23.01
CA PHE A 228 1.37 4.69 -23.32
C PHE A 228 0.61 3.67 -22.47
N LEU A 229 0.58 3.84 -21.16
CA LEU A 229 -0.09 2.89 -20.24
C LEU A 229 -1.61 2.90 -20.43
N THR A 230 -2.22 4.06 -20.67
CA THR A 230 -3.66 4.14 -20.95
C THR A 230 -4.01 3.38 -22.23
N ARG A 231 -3.17 3.41 -23.25
CA ARG A 231 -3.36 2.59 -24.45
C ARG A 231 -3.17 1.08 -24.20
N GLN A 232 -2.36 0.68 -23.20
CA GLN A 232 -2.12 -0.72 -22.88
C GLN A 232 -3.17 -1.31 -21.94
N ALA A 233 -3.67 -0.53 -20.98
CA ALA A 233 -4.45 -1.02 -19.86
C ALA A 233 -5.63 -0.09 -19.45
N GLY A 234 -6.00 0.88 -20.26
CA GLY A 234 -7.13 1.79 -19.95
C GLY A 234 -6.97 2.48 -18.60
N THR A 235 -7.90 2.24 -17.67
CA THR A 235 -7.91 2.78 -16.32
C THR A 235 -7.28 1.84 -15.28
N GLU A 236 -6.72 0.72 -15.70
CA GLU A 236 -6.19 -0.31 -14.79
C GLU A 236 -4.78 -0.01 -14.27
N TRP A 237 -4.01 0.87 -14.94
CA TRP A 237 -2.67 1.22 -14.44
C TRP A 237 -2.76 2.12 -13.21
N GLY A 238 -1.76 2.02 -12.31
CA GLY A 238 -1.68 2.82 -11.10
C GLY A 238 -0.42 3.67 -11.03
N PHE A 239 -0.55 4.85 -10.44
CA PHE A 239 0.58 5.71 -10.11
C PHE A 239 0.91 5.62 -8.63
N HIS A 240 2.14 5.20 -8.30
CA HIS A 240 2.65 5.04 -6.95
C HIS A 240 3.75 6.08 -6.69
N PHE A 241 3.60 6.88 -5.65
CA PHE A 241 4.59 7.90 -5.29
C PHE A 241 4.66 8.13 -3.78
N TYR A 242 5.77 8.69 -3.34
CA TYR A 242 5.88 9.21 -1.97
C TYR A 242 6.14 10.72 -2.00
N THR A 243 7.39 11.13 -2.02
CA THR A 243 7.83 12.52 -2.14
C THR A 243 9.21 12.56 -2.77
N GLY A 244 9.67 13.75 -3.16
CA GLY A 244 11.03 13.93 -3.67
C GLY A 244 11.14 15.23 -4.46
N SER A 245 12.05 16.11 -4.05
CA SER A 245 12.21 17.43 -4.69
C SER A 245 12.61 17.33 -6.16
N VAL A 246 13.44 16.35 -6.52
CA VAL A 246 13.91 16.15 -7.90
C VAL A 246 12.80 15.70 -8.83
N VAL A 247 11.87 14.89 -8.31
CA VAL A 247 10.75 14.31 -9.08
C VAL A 247 9.43 15.05 -8.85
N ALA A 248 9.41 16.15 -8.09
CA ALA A 248 8.17 16.84 -7.70
C ALA A 248 7.27 17.18 -8.90
N LYS A 249 7.83 17.82 -9.94
CA LYS A 249 7.08 18.16 -11.16
C LYS A 249 6.49 16.93 -11.86
N LEU A 250 7.25 15.85 -11.97
CA LEU A 250 6.75 14.59 -12.53
C LEU A 250 5.60 14.02 -11.70
N ILE A 251 5.74 14.04 -10.36
CA ILE A 251 4.71 13.52 -9.44
C ILE A 251 3.41 14.31 -9.59
N GLU A 252 3.48 15.64 -9.56
CA GLU A 252 2.33 16.51 -9.70
C GLU A 252 1.58 16.27 -11.02
N ASP A 253 2.33 16.29 -12.12
CA ASP A 253 1.75 16.15 -13.46
C ASP A 253 1.17 14.74 -13.67
N LEU A 254 1.89 13.71 -13.26
CA LEU A 254 1.45 12.33 -13.43
C LEU A 254 0.24 12.01 -12.54
N ALA A 255 0.21 12.54 -11.30
CA ALA A 255 -0.94 12.42 -10.42
C ALA A 255 -2.17 13.13 -11.01
N ALA A 256 -2.01 14.32 -11.57
CA ALA A 256 -3.08 15.04 -12.21
C ALA A 256 -3.62 14.29 -13.45
N ILE A 257 -2.74 13.77 -14.30
CA ILE A 257 -3.13 12.98 -15.49
C ILE A 257 -3.84 11.69 -15.06
N ALA A 258 -3.30 10.97 -14.09
CA ALA A 258 -3.87 9.72 -13.62
C ALA A 258 -5.27 9.92 -13.03
N ARG A 259 -5.47 10.93 -12.16
CA ARG A 259 -6.79 11.25 -11.59
C ARG A 259 -7.80 11.64 -12.67
N ALA A 260 -7.40 12.49 -13.62
CA ALA A 260 -8.27 12.88 -14.74
C ALA A 260 -8.66 11.68 -15.61
N GLY A 261 -7.79 10.69 -15.75
CA GLY A 261 -8.04 9.44 -16.45
C GLY A 261 -8.80 8.37 -15.66
N GLY A 262 -9.12 8.61 -14.39
CA GLY A 262 -9.75 7.61 -13.49
C GLY A 262 -8.79 6.53 -12.97
N ASN A 263 -7.48 6.72 -13.15
CA ASN A 263 -6.47 5.78 -12.68
C ASN A 263 -6.14 6.00 -11.19
N PRO A 264 -5.85 4.95 -10.42
CA PRO A 264 -5.47 5.09 -9.03
C PRO A 264 -4.17 5.87 -8.83
N VAL A 265 -4.20 6.80 -7.89
CA VAL A 265 -3.04 7.57 -7.42
C VAL A 265 -2.82 7.20 -5.97
N LEU A 266 -1.71 6.54 -5.69
CA LEU A 266 -1.44 5.86 -4.43
C LEU A 266 -0.17 6.45 -3.81
N ARG A 267 -0.34 7.13 -2.69
CA ARG A 267 0.75 7.62 -1.89
C ARG A 267 1.15 6.59 -0.85
N GLY A 268 2.42 6.26 -0.76
CA GLY A 268 2.92 5.36 0.27
C GLY A 268 3.53 6.11 1.45
N PRO A 269 3.72 5.46 2.62
CA PRO A 269 4.47 6.01 3.74
C PRO A 269 5.99 5.99 3.51
N SER A 270 6.45 5.25 2.52
CA SER A 270 7.88 5.13 2.14
C SER A 270 8.01 4.58 0.72
N GLU A 271 9.18 4.70 0.15
CA GLU A 271 9.50 4.15 -1.18
C GLU A 271 9.32 2.64 -1.24
N HIS A 272 9.72 1.91 -0.20
CA HIS A 272 9.54 0.46 -0.12
C HIS A 272 8.05 0.06 -0.27
N SER A 273 7.16 0.77 0.41
CA SER A 273 5.71 0.50 0.34
C SER A 273 5.13 0.71 -1.06
N LEU A 274 5.71 1.62 -1.86
CA LEU A 274 5.27 1.84 -3.24
C LEU A 274 5.50 0.60 -4.10
N ALA A 275 6.68 0.01 -3.98
CA ALA A 275 7.04 -1.20 -4.71
C ALA A 275 6.21 -2.40 -4.26
N ALA A 276 5.94 -2.54 -2.96
CA ALA A 276 5.06 -3.59 -2.41
C ALA A 276 3.61 -3.42 -2.91
N GLY A 277 3.08 -2.20 -2.91
CA GLY A 277 1.76 -1.90 -3.44
C GLY A 277 1.64 -2.17 -4.95
N ALA A 278 2.64 -1.78 -5.73
CA ALA A 278 2.71 -2.08 -7.16
C ALA A 278 2.77 -3.59 -7.43
N LEU A 279 3.57 -4.32 -6.64
CA LEU A 279 3.67 -5.78 -6.71
C LEU A 279 2.33 -6.45 -6.42
N ALA A 280 1.62 -6.03 -5.38
CA ALA A 280 0.32 -6.61 -5.03
C ALA A 280 -0.72 -6.36 -6.14
N ARG A 281 -0.83 -5.15 -6.65
CA ARG A 281 -1.74 -4.85 -7.76
C ARG A 281 -1.41 -5.65 -9.01
N TRP A 282 -0.12 -5.83 -9.32
CA TRP A 282 0.29 -6.69 -10.42
C TRP A 282 -0.07 -8.15 -10.17
N GLN A 283 0.18 -8.67 -8.98
CA GLN A 283 -0.08 -10.08 -8.68
C GLN A 283 -1.56 -10.44 -8.63
N LEU A 284 -2.40 -9.50 -8.19
CA LEU A 284 -3.84 -9.73 -8.00
C LEU A 284 -4.67 -9.37 -9.23
N ALA A 285 -4.27 -8.37 -10.00
CA ALA A 285 -5.06 -7.82 -11.09
C ALA A 285 -4.28 -7.56 -12.39
N GLU A 286 -3.03 -7.96 -12.49
CA GLU A 286 -2.13 -7.64 -13.62
C GLU A 286 -2.05 -6.14 -13.95
N ALA A 287 -2.34 -5.29 -12.96
CA ALA A 287 -2.38 -3.85 -13.13
C ALA A 287 -0.98 -3.27 -13.35
N PRO A 288 -0.69 -2.66 -14.50
CA PRO A 288 0.58 -1.99 -14.73
C PRO A 288 0.74 -0.77 -13.81
N PHE A 289 1.98 -0.29 -13.67
CA PHE A 289 2.25 0.80 -12.75
C PHE A 289 3.28 1.79 -13.27
N VAL A 290 3.23 3.02 -12.74
CA VAL A 290 4.36 3.93 -12.66
C VAL A 290 4.69 4.14 -11.19
N LEU A 291 5.98 4.02 -10.86
CA LEU A 291 6.51 4.36 -9.56
C LEU A 291 7.49 5.51 -9.70
N ALA A 292 7.39 6.54 -8.87
CA ALA A 292 8.29 7.68 -8.90
C ALA A 292 9.00 7.88 -7.56
N ALA A 293 10.34 7.97 -7.59
CA ALA A 293 11.20 8.22 -6.44
C ALA A 293 12.51 8.92 -6.88
N THR A 294 13.40 9.24 -5.93
CA THR A 294 14.76 9.71 -6.24
C THR A 294 15.73 8.54 -6.34
N SER A 295 16.79 8.66 -7.15
CA SER A 295 17.73 7.56 -7.39
C SER A 295 18.51 7.13 -6.14
N GLY A 296 18.72 8.02 -5.19
CA GLY A 296 19.30 7.67 -3.89
C GLY A 296 18.50 6.63 -3.10
N MET A 297 17.21 6.43 -3.45
CA MET A 297 16.33 5.45 -2.80
C MET A 297 16.36 4.06 -3.47
N VAL A 298 17.22 3.84 -4.45
CA VAL A 298 17.36 2.53 -5.14
C VAL A 298 17.64 1.40 -4.14
N SER A 299 18.41 1.68 -3.10
CA SER A 299 18.73 0.69 -2.05
C SER A 299 17.51 0.23 -1.25
N GLU A 300 16.51 1.10 -1.07
CA GLU A 300 15.27 0.78 -0.35
C GLU A 300 14.40 -0.22 -1.11
N LEU A 301 14.48 -0.22 -2.45
CA LEU A 301 13.65 -1.05 -3.31
C LEU A 301 14.28 -2.40 -3.67
N ARG A 302 15.55 -2.67 -3.31
CA ARG A 302 16.28 -3.85 -3.84
C ARG A 302 15.57 -5.18 -3.65
N GLY A 303 15.05 -5.44 -2.48
CA GLY A 303 14.31 -6.68 -2.19
C GLY A 303 13.02 -6.79 -3.00
N THR A 304 12.20 -5.76 -2.95
CA THR A 304 10.91 -5.73 -3.66
C THR A 304 11.09 -5.57 -5.16
N LEU A 305 12.16 -4.90 -5.64
CA LEU A 305 12.51 -4.84 -7.05
C LEU A 305 12.81 -6.22 -7.62
N ALA A 306 13.52 -7.07 -6.86
CA ALA A 306 13.72 -8.46 -7.23
C ALA A 306 12.38 -9.21 -7.34
N ASN A 307 11.47 -8.98 -6.41
CA ASN A 307 10.14 -9.59 -6.43
C ASN A 307 9.30 -9.09 -7.63
N LEU A 308 9.38 -7.80 -7.99
CA LEU A 308 8.74 -7.24 -9.20
C LEU A 308 9.30 -7.90 -10.48
N ARG A 309 10.62 -8.03 -10.58
CA ARG A 309 11.26 -8.73 -11.70
C ARG A 309 10.81 -10.19 -11.76
N ASP A 310 10.89 -10.91 -10.66
CA ASP A 310 10.57 -12.34 -10.59
C ASP A 310 9.09 -12.63 -10.85
N SER A 311 8.18 -11.70 -10.51
CA SER A 311 6.76 -11.76 -10.86
C SER A 311 6.48 -11.30 -12.28
N GLN A 312 7.49 -10.86 -13.02
CA GLN A 312 7.35 -10.27 -14.36
C GLN A 312 6.37 -9.09 -14.39
N ALA A 313 6.40 -8.29 -13.32
CA ALA A 313 5.51 -7.15 -13.16
C ALA A 313 5.79 -6.08 -14.22
N ARG A 314 4.73 -5.61 -14.91
CA ARG A 314 4.86 -4.61 -15.97
C ARG A 314 4.65 -3.22 -15.44
N GLY A 315 5.61 -2.36 -15.64
CA GLY A 315 5.52 -0.97 -15.23
C GLY A 315 6.81 -0.21 -15.49
N PHE A 316 6.76 1.07 -15.14
CA PHE A 316 7.92 1.95 -15.19
C PHE A 316 8.27 2.40 -13.78
N ILE A 317 9.56 2.35 -13.45
CA ILE A 317 10.10 2.92 -12.22
C ILE A 317 10.93 4.13 -12.64
N VAL A 318 10.45 5.33 -12.34
CA VAL A 318 11.11 6.58 -12.68
C VAL A 318 11.86 7.10 -11.48
N PHE A 319 13.17 7.12 -11.57
CA PHE A 319 14.03 7.74 -10.58
C PHE A 319 14.53 9.08 -11.08
N GLY A 320 14.32 10.13 -10.27
CA GLY A 320 15.00 11.41 -10.47
C GLY A 320 16.48 11.25 -10.19
N GLU A 321 17.32 11.50 -11.20
CA GLU A 321 18.76 11.35 -11.15
C GLU A 321 19.44 12.70 -11.36
N SER A 322 20.65 12.84 -10.88
CA SER A 322 21.49 14.04 -11.09
C SER A 322 21.82 14.26 -12.57
N ALA A 323 22.09 15.51 -12.92
CA ALA A 323 22.55 15.84 -14.25
C ALA A 323 23.95 15.23 -14.52
N PRO A 324 24.27 14.90 -15.79
CA PRO A 324 25.61 14.45 -16.16
C PRO A 324 26.68 15.46 -15.74
N GLY A 325 27.79 14.98 -15.17
CA GLY A 325 28.90 15.81 -14.75
C GLY A 325 28.74 16.51 -13.40
N THR A 326 27.69 16.23 -12.65
CA THR A 326 27.55 16.67 -11.27
C THR A 326 28.61 15.97 -10.41
N TRP A 327 29.47 16.78 -9.74
CA TRP A 327 30.63 16.26 -9.01
C TRP A 327 30.21 15.34 -7.83
N LEU A 328 29.35 15.83 -6.96
CA LEU A 328 28.81 15.06 -5.85
C LEU A 328 27.29 15.29 -5.78
N PRO A 329 26.49 14.38 -6.35
CA PRO A 329 25.06 14.61 -6.45
C PRO A 329 24.38 14.53 -5.09
N PHE A 330 23.51 15.49 -4.81
CA PHE A 330 22.56 15.39 -3.73
C PHE A 330 21.33 14.58 -4.20
N GLN A 331 21.01 13.50 -3.51
CA GLN A 331 19.94 12.55 -3.86
C GLN A 331 20.09 11.82 -5.22
N GLY A 332 21.19 11.99 -5.91
CA GLY A 332 21.56 11.26 -7.11
C GLY A 332 22.56 10.15 -6.82
N THR A 333 22.72 9.19 -7.75
CA THR A 333 23.66 8.07 -7.60
C THR A 333 24.77 8.09 -8.65
N ARG A 334 24.76 9.07 -9.56
CA ARG A 334 25.68 9.09 -10.68
C ARG A 334 26.99 9.78 -10.33
N HIS A 335 27.86 9.02 -9.69
CA HIS A 335 29.19 9.44 -9.26
C HIS A 335 30.22 8.36 -9.63
N GLU A 336 31.53 8.66 -9.59
CA GLU A 336 32.59 7.68 -9.85
C GLU A 336 32.50 6.42 -8.97
N SER A 337 32.06 6.57 -7.74
CA SER A 337 31.96 5.48 -6.76
C SER A 337 30.57 4.84 -6.67
N GLU A 338 29.56 5.45 -7.27
CA GLU A 338 28.18 4.99 -7.18
C GLU A 338 27.43 5.23 -8.49
N ASP A 339 26.83 4.18 -9.05
CA ASP A 339 25.97 4.28 -10.23
C ASP A 339 24.84 3.27 -10.15
N ALA A 340 23.62 3.74 -9.96
CA ALA A 340 22.42 2.90 -9.87
C ALA A 340 22.25 1.96 -11.08
N ARG A 341 22.75 2.32 -12.26
CA ARG A 341 22.69 1.45 -13.44
C ARG A 341 23.41 0.13 -13.23
N THR A 342 24.51 0.14 -12.48
CA THR A 342 25.26 -1.08 -12.13
C THR A 342 24.42 -2.01 -11.27
N VAL A 343 23.65 -1.44 -10.32
CA VAL A 343 22.73 -2.21 -9.48
C VAL A 343 21.66 -2.89 -10.33
N PHE A 344 21.01 -2.14 -11.22
CA PHE A 344 19.96 -2.68 -12.10
C PHE A 344 20.51 -3.73 -13.06
N ALA A 345 21.70 -3.50 -13.63
CA ALA A 345 22.35 -4.48 -14.49
C ALA A 345 22.65 -5.79 -13.75
N ALA A 346 23.17 -5.71 -12.53
CA ALA A 346 23.44 -6.89 -11.69
C ALA A 346 22.15 -7.64 -11.30
N MET A 347 21.02 -6.95 -11.26
CA MET A 347 19.69 -7.54 -10.97
C MET A 347 18.96 -8.01 -12.24
N ASP A 348 19.56 -7.87 -13.43
CA ASP A 348 18.91 -8.13 -14.70
C ASP A 348 17.59 -7.34 -14.89
N VAL A 349 17.57 -6.07 -14.46
CA VAL A 349 16.46 -5.15 -14.65
C VAL A 349 16.81 -4.13 -15.73
N PRO A 350 16.01 -3.98 -16.81
CA PRO A 350 16.29 -3.01 -17.86
C PRO A 350 16.29 -1.59 -17.30
N CYS A 351 17.36 -0.84 -17.57
CA CYS A 351 17.53 0.52 -17.11
C CYS A 351 17.96 1.44 -18.25
N LEU A 352 17.27 2.56 -18.42
CA LEU A 352 17.60 3.61 -19.37
C LEU A 352 17.90 4.91 -18.63
N TYR A 353 18.93 5.63 -19.05
CA TYR A 353 19.22 6.96 -18.53
C TYR A 353 18.74 8.02 -19.52
N LEU A 354 17.79 8.83 -19.06
CA LEU A 354 17.14 9.91 -19.81
C LEU A 354 17.80 11.23 -19.40
N ASP A 355 18.81 11.68 -20.13
CA ASP A 355 19.58 12.85 -19.77
C ASP A 355 19.36 14.08 -20.68
N ASN A 356 18.78 13.86 -21.88
CA ASN A 356 18.67 14.90 -22.88
C ASN A 356 17.22 14.95 -23.44
N PRO A 357 16.52 16.08 -23.30
CA PRO A 357 15.19 16.25 -23.87
C PRO A 357 15.12 16.01 -25.39
N ARG A 358 16.19 16.30 -26.13
CA ARG A 358 16.23 16.09 -27.60
C ARG A 358 16.20 14.63 -28.00
N THR A 359 16.67 13.72 -27.14
CA THR A 359 16.65 12.27 -27.41
C THR A 359 15.47 11.56 -26.75
N LEU A 360 14.65 12.26 -25.97
CA LEU A 360 13.59 11.70 -25.15
C LEU A 360 12.62 10.81 -25.94
N ALA A 361 12.23 11.23 -27.17
CA ALA A 361 11.35 10.43 -28.03
C ALA A 361 11.94 9.05 -28.38
N ARG A 362 13.23 9.02 -28.73
CA ARG A 362 13.97 7.79 -29.06
C ARG A 362 14.11 6.89 -27.84
N ASP A 363 14.44 7.47 -26.71
CA ASP A 363 14.72 6.76 -25.48
C ASP A 363 13.41 6.18 -24.89
N LEU A 364 12.29 6.91 -24.97
CA LEU A 364 10.95 6.39 -24.65
C LEU A 364 10.51 5.29 -25.61
N ALA A 365 10.81 5.40 -26.92
CA ALA A 365 10.53 4.31 -27.85
C ALA A 365 11.28 3.02 -27.46
N ALA A 366 12.52 3.15 -26.98
CA ALA A 366 13.29 2.02 -26.44
C ALA A 366 12.66 1.47 -25.14
N ALA A 367 12.27 2.34 -24.22
CA ALA A 367 11.59 1.93 -22.98
C ALA A 367 10.27 1.17 -23.26
N PHE A 368 9.45 1.68 -24.17
CA PHE A 368 8.17 1.05 -24.53
C PHE A 368 8.36 -0.29 -25.26
N ARG A 369 9.43 -0.42 -26.02
CA ARG A 369 9.83 -1.70 -26.61
C ARG A 369 10.25 -2.70 -25.55
N LEU A 370 11.09 -2.30 -24.59
CA LEU A 370 11.49 -3.16 -23.46
C LEU A 370 10.29 -3.59 -22.61
N TYR A 371 9.35 -2.68 -22.33
CA TYR A 371 8.11 -3.02 -21.64
C TYR A 371 7.32 -4.13 -22.35
N ARG A 372 7.27 -4.11 -23.69
CA ARG A 372 6.54 -5.11 -24.47
C ARG A 372 7.28 -6.44 -24.62
N GLN A 373 8.57 -6.39 -24.84
CA GLN A 373 9.42 -7.56 -25.13
C GLN A 373 9.87 -8.30 -23.88
N ARG A 374 10.11 -7.57 -22.81
CA ARG A 374 10.64 -8.12 -21.58
C ARG A 374 9.61 -8.03 -20.49
N ARG A 375 9.33 -9.16 -19.89
CA ARG A 375 8.41 -9.24 -18.76
C ARG A 375 9.16 -8.81 -17.50
N GLY A 376 8.73 -7.68 -16.91
CA GLY A 376 9.32 -7.10 -15.72
C GLY A 376 9.33 -5.56 -15.78
N PRO A 377 9.69 -4.88 -14.69
CA PRO A 377 9.72 -3.42 -14.66
C PRO A 377 10.84 -2.87 -15.55
N VAL A 378 10.60 -1.69 -16.12
CA VAL A 378 11.62 -0.89 -16.84
C VAL A 378 11.98 0.32 -16.00
N VAL A 379 13.25 0.46 -15.66
CA VAL A 379 13.75 1.59 -14.88
C VAL A 379 14.16 2.74 -15.81
N LEU A 380 13.73 3.94 -15.47
CA LEU A 380 14.07 5.20 -16.13
C LEU A 380 14.77 6.11 -15.12
N LEU A 381 16.07 6.32 -15.28
CA LEU A 381 16.81 7.34 -14.55
C LEU A 381 16.69 8.65 -15.33
N ALA A 382 15.99 9.64 -14.78
CA ALA A 382 15.68 10.87 -15.50
C ALA A 382 16.37 12.08 -14.87
N SER A 383 17.13 12.84 -15.68
CA SER A 383 17.77 14.07 -15.25
C SER A 383 16.74 15.19 -15.00
N PRO A 384 17.09 16.23 -14.20
CA PRO A 384 16.21 17.36 -13.95
C PRO A 384 15.74 18.08 -15.22
N GLN A 385 16.58 18.10 -16.27
CA GLN A 385 16.22 18.69 -17.56
C GLN A 385 15.08 17.92 -18.26
N VAL A 386 15.12 16.59 -18.20
CA VAL A 386 14.07 15.72 -18.76
C VAL A 386 12.81 15.77 -17.92
N LEU A 387 12.93 15.76 -16.58
CA LEU A 387 11.80 15.80 -15.67
C LEU A 387 10.98 17.10 -15.80
N ARG A 388 11.67 18.23 -16.09
CA ARG A 388 11.03 19.54 -16.28
C ARG A 388 10.68 19.86 -17.72
N HIS A 389 11.06 19.01 -18.66
CA HIS A 389 10.77 19.25 -20.10
C HIS A 389 9.26 19.15 -20.35
N THR A 390 8.71 20.16 -21.07
CA THR A 390 7.27 20.33 -21.26
C THR A 390 6.84 20.35 -22.73
N GLU A 391 7.80 20.37 -23.68
CA GLU A 391 7.44 20.31 -25.09
C GLU A 391 6.87 18.94 -25.46
N PRO A 392 5.78 18.86 -26.23
CA PRO A 392 5.16 17.60 -26.61
C PRO A 392 6.13 16.66 -27.33
N VAL A 393 6.26 15.45 -26.85
CA VAL A 393 7.13 14.43 -27.42
C VAL A 393 6.30 13.38 -28.16
N ARG A 394 6.49 13.24 -29.45
CA ARG A 394 5.88 12.17 -30.24
C ARG A 394 6.76 10.95 -30.22
N VAL A 395 6.33 9.92 -29.51
CA VAL A 395 7.02 8.63 -29.47
C VAL A 395 6.58 7.79 -30.67
N PRO A 396 7.51 7.31 -31.52
CA PRO A 396 7.18 6.46 -32.66
C PRO A 396 6.44 5.18 -32.21
N ALA A 397 5.41 4.80 -32.95
CA ALA A 397 4.71 3.55 -32.70
C ALA A 397 5.67 2.37 -32.95
N THR A 398 5.92 1.58 -31.92
CA THR A 398 6.72 0.36 -32.05
C THR A 398 5.77 -0.83 -32.20
N THR A 399 5.73 -1.42 -33.39
CA THR A 399 5.05 -2.68 -33.64
C THR A 399 6.03 -3.82 -33.39
N THR A 400 5.83 -4.57 -32.32
CA THR A 400 6.38 -5.92 -32.17
C THR A 400 5.37 -6.72 -31.39
N ALA A 401 4.65 -7.58 -32.10
CA ALA A 401 4.03 -8.72 -31.45
C ALA A 401 5.11 -9.81 -31.40
N ASP A 402 5.58 -10.15 -30.21
CA ASP A 402 6.28 -11.41 -30.03
C ASP A 402 5.26 -12.51 -30.37
N ALA A 403 5.58 -13.34 -31.36
CA ALA A 403 4.78 -14.49 -31.67
C ALA A 403 4.75 -15.39 -30.42
N ALA A 404 3.56 -15.66 -29.88
CA ALA A 404 3.42 -16.62 -28.81
C ALA A 404 4.11 -17.94 -29.20
N PRO A 405 4.83 -18.61 -28.29
CA PRO A 405 5.43 -19.90 -28.58
C PRO A 405 4.38 -20.83 -29.19
N ARG A 406 4.74 -21.52 -30.28
CA ARG A 406 3.81 -22.46 -30.90
C ARG A 406 3.70 -23.71 -30.05
N VAL A 407 2.47 -24.06 -29.68
CA VAL A 407 2.17 -25.30 -28.93
C VAL A 407 2.65 -26.50 -29.72
N ARG A 408 3.44 -27.33 -29.07
CA ARG A 408 3.98 -28.57 -29.66
C ARG A 408 2.98 -29.72 -29.47
N GLU A 409 2.36 -30.17 -30.57
CA GLU A 409 1.32 -31.20 -30.55
C GLU A 409 1.83 -32.53 -29.97
N ASP A 410 3.09 -32.90 -30.23
CA ASP A 410 3.73 -34.09 -29.65
C ASP A 410 3.78 -34.03 -28.11
N GLN A 411 4.02 -32.89 -27.54
CA GLN A 411 4.00 -32.70 -26.07
C GLN A 411 2.60 -32.77 -25.49
N VAL A 412 1.60 -32.24 -26.20
CA VAL A 412 0.20 -32.36 -25.77
C VAL A 412 -0.23 -33.82 -25.75
N ASP A 413 0.18 -34.63 -26.76
CA ASP A 413 -0.11 -36.05 -26.82
C ASP A 413 0.58 -36.88 -25.73
N VAL A 414 1.81 -36.51 -25.34
CA VAL A 414 2.51 -37.14 -24.20
C VAL A 414 1.73 -36.92 -22.90
N VAL A 415 1.34 -35.67 -22.62
CA VAL A 415 0.59 -35.32 -21.41
C VAL A 415 -0.80 -35.93 -21.41
N ALA A 416 -1.48 -35.94 -22.57
CA ALA A 416 -2.81 -36.56 -22.69
C ALA A 416 -2.75 -38.08 -22.41
N ARG A 417 -1.77 -38.78 -22.92
CA ARG A 417 -1.59 -40.23 -22.64
C ARG A 417 -1.34 -40.48 -21.15
N MET A 418 -0.47 -39.69 -20.53
CA MET A 418 -0.20 -39.78 -19.09
C MET A 418 -1.47 -39.58 -18.27
N ILE A 419 -2.27 -38.58 -18.60
CA ILE A 419 -3.53 -38.29 -17.89
C ILE A 419 -4.56 -39.42 -18.12
N ASN A 420 -4.71 -39.91 -19.35
CA ASN A 420 -5.79 -40.81 -19.71
C ASN A 420 -5.55 -42.26 -19.30
N SER A 421 -4.32 -42.74 -19.39
CA SER A 421 -4.01 -44.19 -19.38
C SER A 421 -3.12 -44.63 -18.22
N GLU A 422 -2.50 -43.71 -17.46
CA GLU A 422 -1.65 -44.08 -16.34
C GLU A 422 -2.40 -44.08 -15.00
N ALA A 423 -2.26 -45.17 -14.25
CA ALA A 423 -2.84 -45.31 -12.91
C ALA A 423 -2.01 -44.56 -11.86
N SER A 424 -1.75 -43.30 -12.10
CA SER A 424 -1.01 -42.39 -11.18
C SER A 424 -1.94 -41.33 -10.59
N THR A 425 -1.64 -40.88 -9.38
CA THR A 425 -2.30 -39.70 -8.81
C THR A 425 -1.70 -38.45 -9.42
N LEU A 426 -2.54 -37.46 -9.69
CA LEU A 426 -2.16 -36.19 -10.30
C LEU A 426 -2.36 -35.07 -9.29
N LEU A 427 -1.32 -34.28 -9.04
CA LEU A 427 -1.43 -33.05 -8.21
C LEU A 427 -0.95 -31.85 -9.02
N TRP A 428 -1.80 -30.86 -9.19
CA TRP A 428 -1.50 -29.65 -9.93
C TRP A 428 -1.28 -28.47 -8.98
N GLN A 429 -0.04 -28.01 -8.87
CA GLN A 429 0.28 -26.76 -8.20
C GLN A 429 0.24 -25.63 -9.22
N CYS A 430 -0.58 -24.63 -8.92
CA CYS A 430 -0.77 -23.50 -9.81
C CYS A 430 -0.01 -22.26 -9.32
N GLY A 431 0.73 -21.63 -10.23
CA GLY A 431 1.25 -20.29 -10.08
C GLY A 431 0.17 -19.26 -10.36
N ARG A 432 0.56 -18.05 -10.79
CA ARG A 432 -0.43 -17.03 -11.11
C ARG A 432 -1.26 -17.40 -12.33
N LEU A 433 -2.56 -17.47 -12.16
CA LEU A 433 -3.54 -17.72 -13.22
C LEU A 433 -4.41 -16.47 -13.42
N ASP A 434 -4.70 -16.15 -14.68
CA ASP A 434 -5.81 -15.27 -14.99
C ASP A 434 -7.16 -16.02 -14.85
N GLU A 435 -8.27 -15.32 -15.06
CA GLU A 435 -9.61 -15.88 -14.88
C GLU A 435 -9.91 -17.02 -15.88
N ASP A 436 -9.56 -16.83 -17.15
CA ASP A 436 -9.73 -17.84 -18.20
C ASP A 436 -8.89 -19.10 -17.93
N GLU A 437 -7.64 -18.92 -17.55
CA GLU A 437 -6.74 -20.00 -17.19
C GLU A 437 -7.25 -20.78 -15.97
N ARG A 438 -7.75 -20.09 -14.96
CA ARG A 438 -8.31 -20.70 -13.76
C ARG A 438 -9.54 -21.56 -14.09
N ALA A 439 -10.46 -21.01 -14.89
CA ALA A 439 -11.64 -21.74 -15.36
C ALA A 439 -11.25 -23.00 -16.15
N LEU A 440 -10.23 -22.92 -17.01
CA LEU A 440 -9.67 -24.06 -17.73
C LEU A 440 -9.07 -25.10 -16.78
N VAL A 441 -8.28 -24.66 -15.80
CA VAL A 441 -7.65 -25.53 -14.79
C VAL A 441 -8.71 -26.28 -13.99
N TYR A 442 -9.74 -25.62 -13.46
CA TYR A 442 -10.81 -26.29 -12.71
C TYR A 442 -11.54 -27.33 -13.55
N ARG A 443 -11.91 -26.97 -14.77
CA ARG A 443 -12.61 -27.90 -15.70
C ARG A 443 -11.78 -29.13 -16.03
N LEU A 444 -10.49 -28.93 -16.34
CA LEU A 444 -9.61 -30.02 -16.71
C LEU A 444 -9.20 -30.88 -15.52
N ALA A 445 -8.98 -30.27 -14.35
CA ALA A 445 -8.70 -31.03 -13.13
C ALA A 445 -9.86 -31.99 -12.80
N ARG A 446 -11.09 -31.51 -12.91
CA ARG A 446 -12.30 -32.34 -12.71
C ARG A 446 -12.38 -33.50 -13.73
N ALA A 447 -12.10 -33.21 -15.00
CA ALA A 447 -12.12 -34.23 -16.05
C ALA A 447 -10.97 -35.26 -15.91
N ALA A 448 -9.81 -34.82 -15.45
CA ALA A 448 -8.64 -35.67 -15.24
C ALA A 448 -8.61 -36.40 -13.89
N GLY A 449 -9.44 -36.00 -12.93
CA GLY A 449 -9.35 -36.46 -11.54
C GLY A 449 -8.07 -35.96 -10.85
N ALA A 450 -7.58 -34.79 -11.24
CA ALA A 450 -6.38 -34.20 -10.67
C ALA A 450 -6.71 -33.39 -9.41
N ALA A 451 -5.92 -33.57 -8.35
CA ALA A 451 -5.98 -32.73 -7.16
C ALA A 451 -5.37 -31.36 -7.46
N LEU A 452 -5.94 -30.32 -6.88
CA LEU A 452 -5.50 -28.93 -7.02
C LEU A 452 -4.90 -28.41 -5.72
N VAL A 453 -3.81 -27.70 -5.82
CA VAL A 453 -3.15 -27.02 -4.70
C VAL A 453 -2.66 -25.64 -5.12
N ASP A 454 -2.70 -24.73 -4.17
CA ASP A 454 -1.96 -23.47 -4.25
C ASP A 454 -0.60 -23.56 -3.52
N SER A 455 0.07 -22.44 -3.33
CA SER A 455 1.35 -22.38 -2.60
C SER A 455 1.39 -21.24 -1.60
N LEU A 456 2.31 -21.31 -0.65
CA LEU A 456 2.56 -20.24 0.30
C LEU A 456 2.92 -18.91 -0.39
N SER A 457 3.60 -18.98 -1.54
CA SER A 457 3.96 -17.80 -2.33
C SER A 457 2.81 -17.25 -3.18
N ARG A 458 1.80 -18.07 -3.48
CA ARG A 458 0.66 -17.75 -4.34
C ARG A 458 -0.64 -18.34 -3.78
N PRO A 459 -1.05 -17.90 -2.57
CA PRO A 459 -2.25 -18.44 -1.94
C PRO A 459 -3.50 -18.03 -2.73
N GLY A 460 -4.42 -18.99 -2.87
CA GLY A 460 -5.72 -18.77 -3.51
C GLY A 460 -5.71 -18.65 -5.02
N THR A 461 -4.60 -18.93 -5.70
CA THR A 461 -4.57 -18.97 -7.17
C THR A 461 -5.54 -20.03 -7.71
N VAL A 462 -5.64 -21.16 -7.02
CA VAL A 462 -6.79 -22.06 -6.98
C VAL A 462 -7.28 -22.10 -5.55
N SER A 463 -8.57 -22.23 -5.32
CA SER A 463 -9.19 -22.01 -4.01
C SER A 463 -10.22 -23.06 -3.65
N GLN A 464 -10.58 -23.12 -2.37
CA GLN A 464 -11.60 -24.03 -1.86
C GLN A 464 -12.98 -23.70 -2.41
N TYR A 465 -13.23 -22.44 -2.70
CA TYR A 465 -14.48 -21.96 -3.27
C TYR A 465 -14.22 -21.18 -4.56
N ASP A 466 -15.01 -21.45 -5.57
CA ASP A 466 -15.06 -20.73 -6.84
C ASP A 466 -16.49 -20.27 -7.07
N ASP A 467 -16.70 -18.95 -7.10
CA ASP A 467 -18.04 -18.35 -7.19
C ASP A 467 -19.07 -18.93 -6.19
N GLY A 468 -18.66 -19.09 -4.93
CA GLY A 468 -19.47 -19.65 -3.85
C GLY A 468 -19.63 -21.18 -3.88
N ALA A 469 -19.22 -21.84 -4.96
CA ALA A 469 -19.28 -23.30 -5.07
C ALA A 469 -17.99 -23.96 -4.56
N ARG A 470 -18.11 -25.04 -3.82
CA ARG A 470 -16.97 -25.80 -3.34
C ARG A 470 -16.27 -26.53 -4.49
N VAL A 471 -14.95 -26.40 -4.55
CA VAL A 471 -14.08 -27.11 -5.51
C VAL A 471 -13.64 -28.43 -4.89
N GLU A 472 -14.20 -29.53 -5.39
CA GLU A 472 -13.96 -30.86 -4.83
C GLU A 472 -12.54 -31.37 -5.11
N GLU A 473 -11.86 -30.88 -6.10
CA GLU A 473 -10.48 -31.20 -6.46
C GLU A 473 -9.44 -30.49 -5.59
N TYR A 474 -9.81 -29.39 -4.90
CA TYR A 474 -8.87 -28.60 -4.10
C TYR A 474 -8.52 -29.29 -2.78
N LEU A 475 -7.24 -29.51 -2.52
CA LEU A 475 -6.74 -30.14 -1.29
C LEU A 475 -6.13 -29.18 -0.29
N GLY A 476 -5.76 -27.96 -0.69
CA GLY A 476 -5.11 -26.99 0.17
C GLY A 476 -3.82 -26.42 -0.41
N THR A 477 -2.89 -26.09 0.46
CA THR A 477 -1.59 -25.49 0.11
C THR A 477 -0.48 -26.52 0.09
N MET A 478 0.32 -26.53 -0.97
CA MET A 478 1.58 -27.27 -1.03
C MET A 478 2.76 -26.31 -0.93
N SER A 479 3.59 -26.47 0.08
CA SER A 479 4.81 -25.68 0.28
C SER A 479 5.72 -26.36 1.33
N LEU A 480 6.93 -25.81 1.55
CA LEU A 480 7.84 -26.29 2.57
C LEU A 480 7.28 -26.08 3.99
N TYR A 481 6.70 -24.88 4.24
CA TYR A 481 6.03 -24.55 5.48
C TYR A 481 4.52 -24.48 5.24
N GLY A 482 3.72 -24.77 6.28
CA GLY A 482 2.29 -24.59 6.22
C GLY A 482 1.56 -25.44 5.19
N TYR A 483 2.13 -26.53 4.72
CA TYR A 483 1.41 -27.43 3.83
C TYR A 483 0.17 -28.01 4.53
N SER A 484 -0.92 -28.11 3.76
CA SER A 484 -2.16 -28.65 4.30
C SER A 484 -2.04 -30.13 4.61
N PRO A 485 -2.61 -30.63 5.72
CA PRO A 485 -2.56 -32.05 6.07
C PRO A 485 -3.08 -32.97 4.98
N ALA A 486 -4.14 -32.57 4.26
CA ALA A 486 -4.70 -33.34 3.13
C ALA A 486 -3.69 -33.45 1.97
N VAL A 487 -2.90 -32.41 1.72
CA VAL A 487 -1.86 -32.44 0.69
C VAL A 487 -0.76 -33.44 1.06
N TRP A 488 -0.32 -33.42 2.31
CA TRP A 488 0.68 -34.39 2.79
C TRP A 488 0.16 -35.84 2.69
N GLU A 489 -1.06 -36.09 3.15
CA GLU A 489 -1.68 -37.42 3.09
C GLU A 489 -1.88 -37.92 1.66
N PHE A 490 -2.16 -36.99 0.71
CA PHE A 490 -2.29 -37.32 -0.71
C PHE A 490 -0.93 -37.72 -1.32
N LEU A 491 0.14 -36.97 -1.00
CA LEU A 491 1.51 -37.21 -1.50
C LEU A 491 2.21 -38.38 -0.79
N CYS A 492 2.00 -38.51 0.52
CA CYS A 492 2.67 -39.47 1.38
C CYS A 492 1.68 -40.23 2.26
N PRO A 493 0.83 -41.08 1.68
CA PRO A 493 -0.17 -41.85 2.43
C PRO A 493 0.51 -42.69 3.51
N GLY A 494 0.03 -42.53 4.76
CA GLY A 494 0.66 -43.20 5.91
C GLY A 494 2.10 -42.73 6.21
N GLY A 495 2.49 -41.55 5.70
CA GLY A 495 3.80 -40.94 5.92
C GLY A 495 4.91 -41.40 4.98
N GLN A 496 4.60 -42.21 3.99
CA GLN A 496 5.55 -42.71 2.97
C GLN A 496 5.21 -42.14 1.60
N ALA A 497 6.22 -41.60 0.90
CA ALA A 497 6.03 -41.15 -0.48
C ALA A 497 5.64 -42.34 -1.38
N ARG A 498 4.79 -42.06 -2.38
CA ARG A 498 4.42 -43.07 -3.40
C ARG A 498 5.63 -43.38 -4.26
N GLU A 499 5.56 -44.54 -4.95
CA GLU A 499 6.53 -44.87 -5.99
C GLU A 499 6.49 -43.83 -7.12
N TYR A 500 7.63 -43.65 -7.79
CA TYR A 500 7.85 -42.61 -8.82
C TYR A 500 6.79 -42.60 -9.93
N ASP A 501 6.39 -43.79 -10.41
CA ASP A 501 5.38 -43.97 -11.49
C ASP A 501 3.92 -43.85 -11.00
N ARG A 502 3.70 -43.76 -9.67
CA ARG A 502 2.38 -43.72 -9.05
C ARG A 502 1.90 -42.31 -8.71
N GLN A 503 2.72 -41.29 -8.94
CA GLN A 503 2.34 -39.89 -8.72
C GLN A 503 3.03 -38.97 -9.71
N ALA A 504 2.33 -37.93 -10.11
CA ALA A 504 2.89 -36.85 -10.92
C ALA A 504 2.49 -35.51 -10.36
N LEU A 505 3.49 -34.63 -10.20
CA LEU A 505 3.33 -33.24 -9.80
C LEU A 505 3.43 -32.35 -11.02
N PHE A 506 2.38 -31.59 -11.27
CA PHE A 506 2.34 -30.58 -12.31
C PHE A 506 2.53 -29.21 -11.70
N PHE A 507 3.51 -28.48 -12.17
CA PHE A 507 3.73 -27.07 -11.83
C PHE A 507 3.29 -26.21 -13.00
N LEU A 508 2.10 -25.60 -12.86
CA LEU A 508 1.46 -24.80 -13.90
C LEU A 508 1.76 -23.31 -13.66
N LYS A 509 2.48 -22.67 -14.59
CA LYS A 509 2.94 -21.28 -14.45
C LYS A 509 3.68 -21.00 -13.12
N SER A 510 4.31 -22.02 -12.56
CA SER A 510 4.98 -21.96 -11.28
C SER A 510 6.48 -22.20 -11.44
N ARG A 511 7.29 -21.37 -10.81
CA ARG A 511 8.67 -21.73 -10.45
C ARG A 511 8.63 -22.79 -9.37
N ILE A 512 9.68 -23.54 -9.24
CA ILE A 512 9.83 -24.57 -8.21
C ILE A 512 10.99 -24.15 -7.28
N PRO A 513 10.84 -23.08 -6.47
CA PRO A 513 11.80 -22.77 -5.42
C PRO A 513 11.68 -23.78 -4.27
N ASP A 514 12.68 -23.86 -3.41
CA ASP A 514 12.66 -24.70 -2.19
C ASP A 514 11.37 -24.55 -1.36
N LEU A 515 10.77 -23.35 -1.39
CA LEU A 515 9.53 -23.08 -0.68
C LEU A 515 8.28 -23.71 -1.34
N ALA A 516 8.36 -24.16 -2.59
CA ALA A 516 7.18 -24.61 -3.37
C ALA A 516 6.61 -25.97 -2.90
N THR A 517 7.43 -26.80 -2.25
CA THR A 517 7.09 -28.17 -1.94
C THR A 517 7.77 -28.65 -0.64
N PRO A 518 7.21 -29.61 0.08
CA PRO A 518 7.88 -30.24 1.23
C PRO A 518 9.00 -31.21 0.83
N PHE A 519 9.17 -31.51 -0.45
CA PHE A 519 10.22 -32.39 -0.94
C PHE A 519 11.51 -31.63 -1.22
N SER A 520 12.66 -32.26 -0.94
CA SER A 520 13.95 -31.77 -1.41
C SER A 520 14.10 -31.98 -2.92
N GLU A 521 15.02 -31.25 -3.58
CA GLU A 521 15.33 -31.43 -4.99
C GLU A 521 15.63 -32.90 -5.33
N LYS A 522 16.40 -33.59 -4.46
CA LYS A 522 16.71 -35.01 -4.61
C LYS A 522 15.44 -35.86 -4.56
N ALA A 523 14.53 -35.61 -3.63
CA ALA A 523 13.29 -36.36 -3.54
C ALA A 523 12.35 -36.09 -4.76
N LEU A 524 12.34 -34.85 -5.26
CA LEU A 524 11.60 -34.52 -6.51
C LEU A 524 12.17 -35.29 -7.70
N HIS A 525 13.48 -35.39 -7.80
CA HIS A 525 14.14 -36.13 -8.87
C HIS A 525 13.94 -37.68 -8.77
N ASP A 526 14.09 -38.21 -7.57
CA ASP A 526 14.15 -39.70 -7.40
C ASP A 526 12.76 -40.35 -7.13
N GLN A 527 11.78 -39.58 -6.62
CA GLN A 527 10.55 -40.11 -6.05
C GLN A 527 9.28 -39.60 -6.70
N VAL A 528 9.35 -38.55 -7.54
CA VAL A 528 8.18 -37.90 -8.08
C VAL A 528 8.39 -37.55 -9.53
N ARG A 529 7.44 -37.90 -10.38
CA ARG A 529 7.44 -37.41 -11.77
C ARG A 529 7.03 -35.95 -11.81
N VAL A 530 7.92 -35.08 -12.28
CA VAL A 530 7.71 -33.65 -12.35
C VAL A 530 7.38 -33.21 -13.77
N VAL A 531 6.21 -32.59 -13.94
CA VAL A 531 5.80 -31.92 -15.17
C VAL A 531 5.74 -30.43 -14.91
N GLN A 532 6.48 -29.63 -15.65
CA GLN A 532 6.48 -28.18 -15.47
C GLN A 532 6.07 -27.48 -16.75
N LEU A 533 5.00 -26.70 -16.68
CA LEU A 533 4.52 -25.84 -17.76
C LEU A 533 4.77 -24.38 -17.43
N THR A 534 5.59 -23.73 -18.23
CA THR A 534 5.95 -22.32 -18.06
C THR A 534 6.16 -21.67 -19.43
N ASP A 535 5.87 -20.39 -19.55
CA ASP A 535 6.16 -19.59 -20.73
C ASP A 535 7.60 -19.02 -20.76
N THR A 536 8.38 -19.29 -19.72
CA THR A 536 9.73 -18.75 -19.52
C THR A 536 10.73 -19.89 -19.41
N PRO A 537 11.58 -20.12 -20.42
CA PRO A 537 12.56 -21.22 -20.41
C PRO A 537 13.46 -21.24 -19.18
N ALA A 538 13.87 -20.06 -18.70
CA ALA A 538 14.73 -19.92 -17.51
C ALA A 538 14.05 -20.34 -16.18
N HIS A 539 12.75 -20.62 -16.20
CA HIS A 539 12.01 -21.08 -15.04
C HIS A 539 11.95 -22.61 -14.93
N VAL A 540 12.37 -23.34 -15.96
CA VAL A 540 12.38 -24.80 -15.94
C VAL A 540 13.43 -25.28 -14.94
N ALA A 541 12.98 -26.07 -13.97
CA ALA A 541 13.85 -26.65 -12.96
C ALA A 541 14.68 -27.81 -13.57
N PRO A 542 15.95 -27.98 -13.14
CA PRO A 542 16.83 -28.99 -13.73
C PRO A 542 16.37 -30.45 -13.47
N PHE A 543 15.53 -30.67 -12.49
CA PHE A 543 14.94 -31.96 -12.14
C PHE A 543 13.56 -32.20 -12.76
N THR A 544 13.15 -31.40 -13.74
CA THR A 544 11.88 -31.57 -14.45
C THR A 544 11.96 -32.68 -15.45
N ASP A 545 11.09 -33.68 -15.34
CA ASP A 545 11.03 -34.82 -16.28
C ASP A 545 10.38 -34.44 -17.62
N ILE A 546 9.33 -33.63 -17.56
CA ILE A 546 8.58 -33.19 -18.76
C ILE A 546 8.50 -31.65 -18.74
N PRO A 547 9.49 -30.97 -19.35
CA PRO A 547 9.46 -29.52 -19.49
C PRO A 547 8.56 -29.11 -20.69
N LEU A 548 7.58 -28.25 -20.41
CA LEU A 548 6.65 -27.67 -21.38
C LEU A 548 6.84 -26.16 -21.38
N VAL A 549 7.52 -25.63 -22.41
CA VAL A 549 7.76 -24.20 -22.56
C VAL A 549 6.73 -23.61 -23.51
N GLU A 550 5.57 -23.30 -22.97
CA GLU A 550 4.37 -23.00 -23.73
C GLU A 550 3.51 -21.96 -22.99
N ASP A 551 2.60 -21.30 -23.72
CA ASP A 551 1.53 -20.54 -23.12
C ASP A 551 0.48 -21.46 -22.47
N LEU A 552 0.18 -21.25 -21.19
CA LEU A 552 -0.68 -22.14 -20.42
C LEU A 552 -2.07 -22.27 -21.04
N ALA A 553 -2.74 -21.15 -21.33
CA ALA A 553 -4.09 -21.18 -21.88
C ALA A 553 -4.15 -21.91 -23.24
N SER A 554 -3.18 -21.66 -24.10
CA SER A 554 -3.06 -22.30 -25.41
C SER A 554 -2.83 -23.79 -25.27
N PHE A 555 -1.94 -24.20 -24.36
CA PHE A 555 -1.67 -25.62 -24.10
C PHE A 555 -2.92 -26.32 -23.53
N LEU A 556 -3.57 -25.75 -22.52
CA LEU A 556 -4.76 -26.37 -21.91
C LEU A 556 -5.95 -26.45 -22.87
N ARG A 557 -6.14 -25.45 -23.75
CA ARG A 557 -7.19 -25.53 -24.80
C ARG A 557 -6.96 -26.66 -25.80
N ARG A 558 -5.70 -26.99 -26.12
CA ARG A 558 -5.36 -28.12 -26.99
C ARG A 558 -5.40 -29.47 -26.28
N LEU A 559 -5.10 -29.46 -24.98
CA LEU A 559 -5.20 -30.66 -24.14
C LEU A 559 -6.66 -31.07 -23.90
N ALA A 560 -7.55 -30.08 -23.69
CA ALA A 560 -8.95 -30.32 -23.32
C ALA A 560 -9.70 -31.34 -24.18
N PRO A 561 -9.67 -31.28 -25.52
CA PRO A 561 -10.38 -32.28 -26.36
C PRO A 561 -9.75 -33.68 -26.35
N ARG A 562 -8.55 -33.84 -25.76
CA ARG A 562 -7.81 -35.11 -25.69
C ARG A 562 -7.95 -35.82 -24.34
N ILE A 563 -8.60 -35.15 -23.37
CA ILE A 563 -8.87 -35.77 -22.07
C ILE A 563 -10.02 -36.75 -22.20
N GLY A 564 -9.72 -38.03 -21.97
CA GLY A 564 -10.67 -39.13 -21.98
C GLY A 564 -10.14 -40.21 -21.04
N VAL A 565 -10.19 -39.93 -19.73
CA VAL A 565 -9.65 -40.82 -18.70
C VAL A 565 -10.51 -42.07 -18.57
N GLU A 566 -9.88 -43.22 -18.48
CA GLU A 566 -10.56 -44.48 -18.21
C GLU A 566 -11.32 -44.43 -16.88
N ASP A 567 -12.57 -44.90 -16.85
CA ASP A 567 -13.49 -44.77 -15.71
C ASP A 567 -12.92 -45.29 -14.39
N TRP A 568 -12.12 -46.37 -14.43
CA TRP A 568 -11.54 -46.95 -13.23
C TRP A 568 -10.37 -46.07 -12.69
N ILE A 569 -9.60 -45.43 -13.57
CA ILE A 569 -8.52 -44.49 -13.20
C ILE A 569 -9.13 -43.23 -12.57
N LEU A 570 -10.20 -42.71 -13.20
CA LEU A 570 -10.90 -41.55 -12.71
C LEU A 570 -11.50 -41.79 -11.33
N ARG A 571 -12.13 -42.94 -11.10
CA ARG A 571 -12.62 -43.35 -9.78
C ARG A 571 -11.53 -43.48 -8.77
N TYR A 572 -10.43 -44.17 -9.10
CA TYR A 572 -9.28 -44.29 -8.23
C TYR A 572 -8.74 -42.92 -7.76
N ARG A 573 -8.54 -41.99 -8.68
CA ARG A 573 -8.03 -40.66 -8.38
C ARG A 573 -9.00 -39.86 -7.47
N ARG A 574 -10.29 -39.91 -7.74
CA ARG A 574 -11.32 -39.28 -6.90
C ARG A 574 -11.40 -39.88 -5.50
N GLU A 575 -11.25 -41.21 -5.40
CA GLU A 575 -11.19 -41.90 -4.12
C GLU A 575 -9.95 -41.48 -3.32
N GLU A 576 -8.80 -41.29 -3.96
CA GLU A 576 -7.58 -40.83 -3.32
C GLU A 576 -7.70 -39.37 -2.81
N ILE A 577 -8.32 -38.49 -3.61
CA ILE A 577 -8.64 -37.10 -3.15
C ILE A 577 -9.59 -37.17 -1.94
N ALA A 578 -10.66 -37.95 -2.03
CA ALA A 578 -11.63 -38.09 -0.94
C ALA A 578 -11.00 -38.73 0.32
N ARG A 579 -10.09 -39.69 0.16
CA ARG A 579 -9.34 -40.30 1.27
C ARG A 579 -8.45 -39.28 1.97
N ALA A 580 -7.69 -38.51 1.22
CA ALA A 580 -6.78 -37.48 1.77
C ALA A 580 -7.55 -36.41 2.58
N ARG A 581 -8.79 -36.12 2.23
CA ARG A 581 -9.64 -35.19 2.96
C ARG A 581 -10.26 -35.77 4.26
N ARG A 582 -10.43 -37.09 4.37
CA ARG A 582 -11.04 -37.75 5.52
C ARG A 582 -10.08 -37.82 6.70
N ARG A 583 -9.64 -36.68 7.17
CA ARG A 583 -8.77 -36.65 8.34
C ARG A 583 -9.54 -36.19 9.57
N PRO A 584 -9.30 -36.76 10.77
CA PRO A 584 -9.87 -36.23 11.99
C PRO A 584 -9.38 -34.80 12.21
N ALA A 585 -10.26 -33.94 12.71
CA ALA A 585 -9.89 -32.61 13.13
C ALA A 585 -8.80 -32.67 14.21
N ASP A 586 -7.87 -31.73 14.20
CA ASP A 586 -6.89 -31.62 15.26
C ASP A 586 -7.62 -31.36 16.60
N PRO A 587 -7.43 -32.21 17.61
CA PRO A 587 -8.10 -32.01 18.90
C PRO A 587 -7.82 -30.62 19.50
N LEU A 588 -6.64 -30.06 19.28
CA LEU A 588 -6.26 -28.73 19.78
C LEU A 588 -7.06 -27.60 19.14
N SER A 589 -7.60 -27.82 17.94
CA SER A 589 -8.46 -26.83 17.28
C SER A 589 -9.80 -26.61 17.99
N ALA A 590 -10.23 -27.54 18.83
CA ALA A 590 -11.47 -27.47 19.58
C ALA A 590 -11.30 -26.96 21.01
N VAL A 591 -10.08 -26.85 21.52
CA VAL A 591 -9.80 -26.51 22.93
C VAL A 591 -9.52 -25.02 23.07
N PRO A 592 -10.40 -24.24 23.72
CA PRO A 592 -10.12 -22.85 24.02
C PRO A 592 -9.01 -22.72 25.07
N SER A 593 -8.14 -21.75 24.88
CA SER A 593 -7.08 -21.41 25.82
C SER A 593 -6.89 -19.88 25.92
N LEU A 594 -6.20 -19.43 26.95
CA LEU A 594 -5.83 -18.02 27.13
C LEU A 594 -4.33 -17.93 27.44
N PRO A 595 -3.53 -17.30 26.56
CA PRO A 595 -3.88 -16.81 25.19
C PRO A 595 -4.37 -17.94 24.29
N MET A 596 -5.12 -17.60 23.23
CA MET A 596 -5.61 -18.57 22.24
C MET A 596 -4.43 -19.24 21.52
N THR A 597 -4.55 -20.53 21.17
CA THR A 597 -3.61 -21.17 20.23
C THR A 597 -3.89 -20.73 18.79
N HIS A 598 -2.89 -20.79 17.93
CA HIS A 598 -3.09 -20.54 16.49
C HIS A 598 -4.11 -21.53 15.90
N GLN A 599 -4.05 -22.83 16.29
CA GLN A 599 -5.01 -23.81 15.81
C GLN A 599 -6.46 -23.45 16.19
N TYR A 600 -6.68 -23.11 17.45
CA TYR A 600 -8.03 -22.74 17.91
C TYR A 600 -8.54 -21.50 17.18
N PHE A 601 -7.76 -20.42 17.14
CA PHE A 601 -8.17 -19.17 16.49
C PHE A 601 -8.50 -19.38 15.00
N PHE A 602 -7.59 -20.03 14.25
CA PHE A 602 -7.80 -20.22 12.82
C PHE A 602 -8.85 -21.27 12.49
N ALA A 603 -9.09 -22.25 13.35
CA ALA A 603 -10.22 -23.18 13.19
C ALA A 603 -11.56 -22.44 13.33
N ARG A 604 -11.69 -21.64 14.38
CA ARG A 604 -12.93 -20.85 14.61
C ARG A 604 -13.16 -19.80 13.53
N LEU A 605 -12.09 -19.10 13.11
CA LEU A 605 -12.19 -18.13 12.02
C LEU A 605 -12.50 -18.83 10.69
N GLY A 606 -11.95 -20.01 10.46
CA GLY A 606 -12.25 -20.82 9.28
C GLY A 606 -13.72 -21.23 9.22
N GLU A 607 -14.30 -21.71 10.31
CA GLU A 607 -15.73 -22.03 10.41
C GLU A 607 -16.60 -20.79 10.13
N LEU A 608 -16.27 -19.65 10.76
CA LEU A 608 -16.98 -18.40 10.52
C LEU A 608 -16.92 -17.96 9.05
N LEU A 609 -15.74 -18.05 8.43
CA LEU A 609 -15.58 -17.71 7.00
C LEU A 609 -16.32 -18.70 6.09
N ASP A 610 -16.31 -20.00 6.38
CA ASP A 610 -17.08 -21.00 5.63
C ASP A 610 -18.60 -20.66 5.70
N ASP A 611 -19.13 -20.32 6.86
CA ASP A 611 -20.51 -19.90 7.04
C ASP A 611 -20.83 -18.63 6.24
N LEU A 612 -19.96 -17.64 6.28
CA LEU A 612 -20.14 -16.39 5.53
C LEU A 612 -20.04 -16.61 4.02
N ILE A 613 -19.12 -17.45 3.55
CA ILE A 613 -18.94 -17.76 2.11
C ILE A 613 -20.17 -18.51 1.59
N VAL A 614 -20.55 -19.58 2.27
CA VAL A 614 -21.65 -20.44 1.79
C VAL A 614 -23.01 -19.80 2.04
N GLY A 615 -23.21 -19.18 3.21
CA GLY A 615 -24.52 -18.61 3.62
C GLY A 615 -24.79 -17.21 3.05
N HIS A 616 -23.75 -16.41 2.80
CA HIS A 616 -23.90 -15.00 2.45
C HIS A 616 -23.11 -14.58 1.20
N GLY A 617 -22.46 -15.50 0.50
CA GLY A 617 -21.66 -15.19 -0.69
C GLY A 617 -20.45 -14.29 -0.40
N TYR A 618 -19.90 -14.35 0.83
CA TYR A 618 -18.75 -13.54 1.22
C TYR A 618 -17.52 -13.93 0.40
N THR A 619 -16.86 -12.92 -0.16
CA THR A 619 -15.62 -13.11 -0.90
C THR A 619 -14.55 -12.17 -0.36
N TYR A 620 -13.29 -12.61 -0.36
CA TYR A 620 -12.20 -11.80 0.13
C TYR A 620 -10.87 -12.06 -0.59
N THR A 621 -9.99 -11.06 -0.55
CA THR A 621 -8.58 -11.15 -0.93
C THR A 621 -7.75 -11.20 0.34
N GLY A 622 -6.98 -12.29 0.54
CA GLY A 622 -6.13 -12.45 1.71
C GLY A 622 -4.76 -11.79 1.53
N PHE A 623 -4.27 -11.14 2.59
CA PHE A 623 -2.91 -10.60 2.72
C PHE A 623 -2.19 -11.30 3.86
N TYR A 624 -1.11 -12.00 3.54
CA TYR A 624 -0.42 -12.89 4.47
C TYR A 624 1.03 -12.46 4.62
N ASP A 625 1.38 -11.89 5.77
CA ASP A 625 2.75 -11.45 6.01
C ASP A 625 3.68 -12.62 6.37
N VAL A 626 4.98 -12.36 6.27
CA VAL A 626 6.01 -13.33 6.65
C VAL A 626 5.95 -13.56 8.15
N GLY A 627 5.75 -14.80 8.55
CA GLY A 627 5.65 -15.20 9.93
C GLY A 627 4.68 -16.35 10.15
N ARG A 628 4.60 -16.84 11.38
CA ARG A 628 3.75 -17.99 11.76
C ARG A 628 2.27 -17.72 11.47
N GLY A 629 1.78 -16.54 11.81
CA GLY A 629 0.39 -16.18 11.60
C GLY A 629 -0.03 -16.21 10.13
N GLY A 630 0.80 -15.70 9.22
CA GLY A 630 0.57 -15.78 7.78
C GLY A 630 0.55 -17.22 7.25
N ILE A 631 1.48 -18.05 7.72
CA ILE A 631 1.51 -19.48 7.39
C ILE A 631 0.26 -20.19 7.87
N ALA A 632 -0.13 -19.97 9.14
CA ALA A 632 -1.30 -20.60 9.72
C ALA A 632 -2.60 -20.18 9.03
N ALA A 633 -2.71 -18.89 8.66
CA ALA A 633 -3.85 -18.38 7.90
C ALA A 633 -3.96 -19.05 6.52
N ILE A 634 -2.86 -19.12 5.75
CA ILE A 634 -2.85 -19.76 4.42
C ILE A 634 -3.20 -21.25 4.52
N ARG A 635 -2.69 -21.93 5.56
CA ARG A 635 -2.93 -23.36 5.74
C ARG A 635 -4.36 -23.72 6.10
N ASN A 636 -5.02 -22.90 6.92
CA ASN A 636 -6.25 -23.29 7.61
C ASN A 636 -7.51 -22.56 7.13
N LEU A 637 -7.39 -21.37 6.52
CA LEU A 637 -8.56 -20.61 6.15
C LEU A 637 -9.09 -20.97 4.76
N PRO A 638 -10.41 -21.04 4.58
CA PRO A 638 -11.03 -21.20 3.27
C PRO A 638 -10.76 -19.95 2.43
N ARG A 639 -10.44 -20.12 1.15
CA ARG A 639 -10.18 -19.03 0.22
C ARG A 639 -11.21 -18.97 -0.90
N THR A 640 -11.46 -17.76 -1.38
CA THR A 640 -12.43 -17.45 -2.45
C THR A 640 -11.76 -16.87 -3.70
N GLY A 641 -10.44 -16.78 -3.72
CA GLY A 641 -9.68 -16.26 -4.85
C GLY A 641 -8.23 -15.93 -4.48
N PRO A 642 -7.47 -15.34 -5.42
CA PRO A 642 -6.07 -14.99 -5.21
C PRO A 642 -5.83 -14.04 -4.04
N GLY A 643 -4.77 -14.31 -3.30
CA GLY A 643 -4.27 -13.46 -2.24
C GLY A 643 -2.83 -13.00 -2.49
N PHE A 644 -2.38 -12.03 -1.69
CA PHE A 644 -1.01 -11.54 -1.69
C PHE A 644 -0.23 -12.12 -0.51
N SER A 645 0.97 -12.58 -0.77
CA SER A 645 1.82 -13.19 0.25
C SER A 645 3.19 -12.53 0.32
N GLY A 646 3.58 -12.09 1.53
CA GLY A 646 4.93 -11.66 1.83
C GLY A 646 5.98 -12.77 1.67
N TRP A 647 5.57 -14.03 1.64
CA TRP A 647 6.45 -15.17 1.36
C TRP A 647 6.90 -15.28 -0.10
N TYR A 648 6.39 -14.46 -0.98
CA TYR A 648 6.79 -14.46 -2.38
C TYR A 648 8.24 -13.96 -2.55
N GLY A 649 9.01 -14.65 -3.38
CA GLY A 649 10.37 -14.25 -3.78
C GLY A 649 11.33 -14.18 -2.59
N ARG A 650 11.66 -12.97 -2.17
CA ARG A 650 12.63 -12.74 -1.08
C ARG A 650 12.06 -12.91 0.33
N ALA A 651 10.76 -13.18 0.46
CA ALA A 651 10.07 -13.34 1.73
C ALA A 651 10.33 -12.17 2.71
N LEU A 652 10.01 -10.95 2.25
CA LEU A 652 10.25 -9.73 3.02
C LEU A 652 9.16 -9.52 4.07
N MET A 653 9.56 -9.52 5.33
CA MET A 653 8.66 -9.26 6.44
C MET A 653 8.14 -7.81 6.39
N GLY A 654 6.83 -7.62 6.50
CA GLY A 654 6.15 -6.32 6.35
C GLY A 654 5.61 -6.04 4.94
N ASP A 655 5.99 -6.81 3.92
CA ASP A 655 5.54 -6.57 2.53
C ASP A 655 4.02 -6.67 2.37
N ALA A 656 3.37 -7.61 3.06
CA ALA A 656 1.91 -7.73 2.97
C ALA A 656 1.20 -6.54 3.61
N LEU A 657 1.68 -6.07 4.75
CA LEU A 657 1.13 -4.87 5.40
C LEU A 657 1.37 -3.61 4.55
N GLN A 658 2.57 -3.47 3.96
CA GLN A 658 2.90 -2.34 3.09
C GLN A 658 2.09 -2.32 1.78
N ALA A 659 1.76 -3.49 1.26
CA ALA A 659 0.99 -3.63 0.03
C ALA A 659 -0.53 -3.43 0.22
N LEU A 660 -1.03 -3.71 1.41
CA LEU A 660 -2.46 -3.71 1.73
C LEU A 660 -3.18 -2.38 1.41
N PRO A 661 -2.63 -1.18 1.71
CA PRO A 661 -3.28 0.08 1.38
C PRO A 661 -3.59 0.25 -0.10
N ALA A 662 -2.72 -0.22 -0.98
CA ALA A 662 -2.92 -0.11 -2.41
C ALA A 662 -4.15 -0.89 -2.89
N ILE A 663 -4.51 -1.97 -2.20
CA ILE A 663 -5.69 -2.77 -2.53
C ILE A 663 -6.92 -2.27 -1.77
N ALA A 664 -6.81 -1.93 -0.50
CA ALA A 664 -7.90 -1.37 0.29
C ALA A 664 -8.53 -0.11 -0.34
N LEU A 665 -7.69 0.73 -0.97
CA LEU A 665 -8.13 1.96 -1.63
C LEU A 665 -8.56 1.79 -3.10
N THR A 666 -8.32 0.63 -3.71
CA THR A 666 -8.59 0.41 -5.15
C THR A 666 -9.52 -0.75 -5.45
N SER A 667 -9.68 -1.69 -4.54
CA SER A 667 -10.52 -2.88 -4.72
C SER A 667 -11.86 -2.74 -4.00
N GLU A 668 -12.93 -3.17 -4.65
CA GLU A 668 -14.27 -3.29 -4.04
C GLU A 668 -14.44 -4.60 -3.25
N ARG A 669 -13.50 -5.54 -3.40
CA ARG A 669 -13.50 -6.80 -2.65
C ARG A 669 -13.11 -6.58 -1.19
N ASN A 670 -13.62 -7.42 -0.32
CA ASN A 670 -13.15 -7.46 1.06
C ASN A 670 -11.67 -7.87 1.12
N VAL A 671 -10.94 -7.29 2.06
CA VAL A 671 -9.51 -7.56 2.26
C VAL A 671 -9.29 -8.07 3.67
N LEU A 672 -8.65 -9.22 3.81
CA LEU A 672 -8.26 -9.76 5.11
C LEU A 672 -6.74 -9.81 5.23
N GLY A 673 -6.17 -9.04 6.17
CA GLY A 673 -4.74 -9.00 6.46
C GLY A 673 -4.38 -9.83 7.69
N PHE A 674 -3.37 -10.69 7.59
CA PHE A 674 -2.84 -11.52 8.68
C PHE A 674 -1.38 -11.14 8.93
N ILE A 675 -1.17 -10.31 9.94
CA ILE A 675 0.08 -9.59 10.18
C ILE A 675 0.62 -9.96 11.55
N GLY A 676 1.82 -10.50 11.60
CA GLY A 676 2.50 -10.77 12.88
C GLY A 676 3.00 -9.50 13.56
N ASP A 677 3.21 -9.55 14.87
CA ASP A 677 3.72 -8.44 15.68
C ASP A 677 5.07 -7.89 15.21
N GLY A 678 5.96 -8.75 14.72
CA GLY A 678 7.22 -8.32 14.12
C GLY A 678 7.04 -7.47 12.88
N ALA A 679 6.16 -7.89 11.96
CA ALA A 679 5.84 -7.15 10.73
C ALA A 679 5.13 -5.83 11.02
N ALA A 680 4.18 -5.81 11.97
CA ALA A 680 3.49 -4.59 12.38
C ALA A 680 4.46 -3.54 12.91
N ARG A 681 5.51 -3.95 13.64
CA ARG A 681 6.55 -3.04 14.14
C ARG A 681 7.48 -2.47 13.08
N LEU A 682 7.71 -3.20 11.99
CA LEU A 682 8.55 -2.72 10.90
C LEU A 682 7.88 -1.59 10.11
N VAL A 683 6.56 -1.54 10.07
CA VAL A 683 5.79 -0.58 9.27
C VAL A 683 4.68 0.11 10.09
N PRO A 684 5.04 0.83 11.15
CA PRO A 684 4.08 1.48 12.04
C PRO A 684 3.33 2.63 11.36
N THR A 685 3.82 3.13 10.24
CA THR A 685 3.30 4.30 9.53
C THR A 685 2.17 3.99 8.55
N ILE A 686 1.76 2.73 8.40
CA ILE A 686 0.69 2.35 7.45
C ILE A 686 -0.65 2.98 7.83
N LEU A 687 -1.05 2.91 9.10
CA LEU A 687 -2.32 3.49 9.53
C LEU A 687 -2.34 5.02 9.42
N PRO A 688 -1.32 5.76 9.92
CA PRO A 688 -1.25 7.21 9.69
C PRO A 688 -1.27 7.60 8.21
N SER A 689 -0.63 6.80 7.34
CA SER A 689 -0.65 7.06 5.90
C SER A 689 -2.03 6.82 5.27
N LEU A 690 -2.74 5.77 5.67
CA LEU A 690 -4.13 5.53 5.25
C LEU A 690 -5.05 6.64 5.74
N GLU A 691 -4.92 7.04 7.00
CA GLU A 691 -5.68 8.14 7.57
C GLU A 691 -5.48 9.43 6.78
N GLN A 692 -4.24 9.79 6.47
CA GLN A 692 -3.92 10.95 5.66
C GLN A 692 -4.57 10.88 4.28
N GLN A 693 -4.44 9.76 3.58
CA GLN A 693 -5.03 9.60 2.25
C GLN A 693 -6.56 9.69 2.27
N ILE A 694 -7.21 9.11 3.28
CA ILE A 694 -8.68 9.11 3.38
C ILE A 694 -9.20 10.47 3.84
N ARG A 695 -8.64 11.05 4.91
CA ARG A 695 -9.15 12.30 5.49
C ARG A 695 -8.79 13.54 4.67
N TYR A 696 -7.58 13.57 4.06
CA TYR A 696 -7.05 14.79 3.47
C TYR A 696 -6.82 14.72 1.96
N GLU A 697 -6.62 13.54 1.40
CA GLU A 697 -6.35 13.37 -0.04
C GLU A 697 -7.56 12.86 -0.83
N GLY A 698 -8.71 12.68 -0.16
CA GLY A 698 -9.97 12.27 -0.78
C GLY A 698 -10.04 10.81 -1.21
N ALA A 699 -9.11 9.98 -0.74
CA ALA A 699 -9.18 8.54 -0.96
C ALA A 699 -10.40 7.96 -0.21
N ARG A 700 -10.94 6.86 -0.71
CA ARG A 700 -12.13 6.22 -0.12
C ARG A 700 -11.89 4.74 0.09
N LEU A 701 -12.32 4.22 1.22
CA LEU A 701 -12.46 2.78 1.40
C LEU A 701 -13.59 2.30 0.48
N ARG A 702 -13.30 1.31 -0.34
CA ARG A 702 -14.27 0.76 -1.30
C ARG A 702 -14.93 -0.50 -0.78
N GLY A 703 -14.13 -1.45 -0.29
CA GLY A 703 -14.59 -2.67 0.36
C GLY A 703 -14.38 -2.65 1.87
N ASN A 704 -14.66 -3.76 2.51
CA ASN A 704 -14.28 -4.01 3.90
C ASN A 704 -12.81 -4.42 3.95
N THR A 705 -12.04 -3.76 4.81
CA THR A 705 -10.65 -4.15 5.09
C THR A 705 -10.52 -4.51 6.56
N THR A 706 -10.15 -5.75 6.85
CA THR A 706 -9.94 -6.23 8.22
C THR A 706 -8.51 -6.73 8.39
N ILE A 707 -7.78 -6.17 9.35
CA ILE A 707 -6.40 -6.53 9.66
C ILE A 707 -6.36 -7.21 11.02
N PHE A 708 -5.90 -8.46 11.02
CA PHE A 708 -5.61 -9.21 12.23
C PHE A 708 -4.13 -9.05 12.58
N TYR A 709 -3.83 -8.29 13.61
CA TYR A 709 -2.52 -8.24 14.23
C TYR A 709 -2.39 -9.43 15.17
N LEU A 710 -1.59 -10.41 14.77
CA LEU A 710 -1.43 -11.69 15.44
C LEU A 710 -0.28 -11.58 16.46
N LEU A 711 -0.65 -11.31 17.69
CA LEU A 711 0.26 -10.93 18.77
C LEU A 711 0.63 -12.14 19.62
N ASN A 712 1.75 -12.76 19.32
CA ASN A 712 2.29 -13.89 20.10
C ASN A 712 3.59 -13.56 20.87
N GLY A 713 3.94 -12.28 20.97
CA GLY A 713 5.03 -11.77 21.79
C GLY A 713 6.43 -11.97 21.21
N GLY A 714 6.57 -12.27 19.90
CA GLY A 714 7.93 -12.42 19.36
C GLY A 714 8.05 -12.90 17.92
N PHE A 715 9.28 -12.98 17.44
CA PHE A 715 9.64 -13.55 16.15
C PHE A 715 9.58 -15.09 16.19
N SER A 716 8.38 -15.63 16.28
CA SER A 716 8.14 -17.03 16.65
C SER A 716 8.70 -18.06 15.68
N VAL A 717 8.78 -17.78 14.37
CA VAL A 717 9.44 -18.68 13.40
C VAL A 717 10.92 -18.82 13.74
N ILE A 718 11.62 -17.70 13.91
CA ILE A 718 13.06 -17.69 14.20
C ILE A 718 13.33 -18.26 15.61
N ARG A 719 12.45 -17.95 16.56
CA ARG A 719 12.54 -18.53 17.92
C ARG A 719 12.48 -20.06 17.87
N THR A 720 11.57 -20.65 17.11
CA THR A 720 11.48 -22.10 16.91
C THR A 720 12.79 -22.69 16.35
N TYR A 721 13.37 -22.04 15.33
CA TYR A 721 14.67 -22.48 14.80
C TYR A 721 15.78 -22.46 15.86
N ARG A 722 15.84 -21.38 16.65
CA ARG A 722 16.86 -21.24 17.69
C ARG A 722 16.67 -22.24 18.86
N GLU A 723 15.43 -22.49 19.24
CA GLU A 723 15.09 -23.51 20.24
C GLU A 723 15.53 -24.90 19.77
N LEU A 724 15.29 -25.24 18.52
CA LEU A 724 15.73 -26.50 17.93
C LEU A 724 17.26 -26.60 17.82
N GLN A 725 17.96 -25.47 17.72
CA GLN A 725 19.43 -25.40 17.76
C GLN A 725 19.99 -25.37 19.21
N GLN A 726 19.13 -25.37 20.21
CA GLN A 726 19.52 -25.22 21.61
C GLN A 726 20.31 -23.93 21.88
N ALA A 727 19.99 -22.86 21.18
CA ALA A 727 20.66 -21.57 21.33
C ALA A 727 20.32 -20.94 22.69
N ALA A 728 21.35 -20.57 23.45
CA ALA A 728 21.17 -19.83 24.69
C ALA A 728 20.47 -18.46 24.41
N ASN A 729 19.62 -18.03 25.33
CA ASN A 729 18.89 -16.75 25.27
C ASN A 729 17.97 -16.58 24.07
N ALA A 730 17.51 -17.65 23.44
CA ALA A 730 16.58 -17.58 22.30
C ALA A 730 15.34 -16.75 22.64
N ASP A 731 14.79 -16.89 23.84
CA ASP A 731 13.62 -16.13 24.29
C ASP A 731 13.86 -14.62 24.37
N ALA A 732 14.94 -14.23 25.08
CA ALA A 732 15.24 -12.81 25.30
C ALA A 732 15.49 -12.04 23.99
N GLN A 733 16.13 -12.67 23.01
CA GLN A 733 16.47 -12.06 21.73
C GLN A 733 15.29 -12.02 20.75
N MET A 734 14.35 -12.94 20.86
CA MET A 734 13.22 -13.09 19.92
C MET A 734 11.91 -12.55 20.47
N SER A 735 11.88 -12.17 21.75
CA SER A 735 10.70 -11.58 22.39
C SER A 735 10.49 -10.13 21.95
N LEU A 736 9.24 -9.74 21.78
CA LEU A 736 8.82 -8.39 21.44
C LEU A 736 7.88 -7.87 22.52
N LEU A 737 8.10 -6.63 22.96
CA LEU A 737 7.09 -5.94 23.76
C LEU A 737 5.89 -5.64 22.87
N THR A 738 4.74 -6.14 23.25
CA THR A 738 3.49 -5.89 22.55
C THR A 738 2.76 -4.74 23.26
N PRO A 739 2.63 -3.57 22.66
CA PRO A 739 1.83 -2.50 23.25
C PRO A 739 0.38 -2.93 23.33
N VAL A 740 -0.25 -2.67 24.46
CA VAL A 740 -1.68 -2.86 24.65
C VAL A 740 -2.37 -1.57 24.26
N GLU A 741 -2.80 -1.48 23.01
CA GLU A 741 -3.58 -0.34 22.56
C GLU A 741 -5.02 -0.44 23.06
N PRO A 742 -5.64 0.65 23.53
CA PRO A 742 -7.07 0.66 23.88
C PRO A 742 -7.94 0.44 22.64
N ALA A 743 -9.13 -0.10 22.84
CA ALA A 743 -10.13 -0.14 21.78
C ALA A 743 -10.61 1.27 21.45
N TRP A 744 -10.81 1.57 20.16
CA TRP A 744 -11.31 2.85 19.71
C TRP A 744 -12.10 2.70 18.40
N ARG A 745 -12.97 3.68 18.11
CA ARG A 745 -13.78 3.72 16.88
C ARG A 745 -13.86 5.15 16.39
N GLU A 746 -13.66 5.36 15.10
CA GLU A 746 -13.65 6.66 14.42
C GLU A 746 -14.30 6.57 13.05
N ASN A 747 -14.61 7.73 12.47
CA ASN A 747 -15.00 7.83 11.08
C ASN A 747 -13.90 8.52 10.29
N TRP A 748 -13.40 7.88 9.24
CA TRP A 748 -12.45 8.48 8.31
C TRP A 748 -13.13 8.63 6.95
N GLY A 749 -13.43 9.87 6.54
CA GLY A 749 -14.10 10.10 5.27
C GLY A 749 -15.43 9.36 5.17
N ASN A 750 -15.51 8.41 4.25
CA ASN A 750 -16.70 7.60 3.99
C ASN A 750 -16.78 6.31 4.82
N GLY A 751 -15.74 5.97 5.59
CA GLY A 751 -15.60 4.67 6.24
C GLY A 751 -15.54 4.71 7.75
N VAL A 752 -15.99 3.64 8.38
CA VAL A 752 -15.81 3.38 9.80
C VAL A 752 -14.47 2.74 10.02
N VAL A 753 -13.67 3.27 10.94
CA VAL A 753 -12.39 2.69 11.35
C VAL A 753 -12.48 2.32 12.81
N ARG A 754 -12.10 1.10 13.16
CA ARG A 754 -12.09 0.62 14.53
C ARG A 754 -10.89 -0.22 14.84
N HIS A 755 -10.44 -0.15 16.08
CA HIS A 755 -9.48 -1.06 16.66
C HIS A 755 -10.14 -1.77 17.84
N GLU A 756 -10.05 -3.09 17.86
CA GLU A 756 -10.59 -3.92 18.91
C GLU A 756 -9.56 -4.93 19.40
N ARG A 757 -9.65 -5.29 20.69
CA ARG A 757 -8.84 -6.35 21.28
C ARG A 757 -9.61 -7.64 21.26
N LEU A 758 -8.96 -8.70 20.79
CA LEU A 758 -9.57 -10.02 20.69
C LEU A 758 -8.77 -11.03 21.57
N PRO A 759 -8.92 -10.99 22.90
CA PRO A 759 -8.29 -11.96 23.80
C PRO A 759 -8.95 -13.33 23.75
N VAL A 760 -10.21 -13.39 23.33
CA VAL A 760 -11.03 -14.59 23.09
C VAL A 760 -11.71 -14.47 21.75
N PHE A 761 -12.04 -15.59 21.11
CA PHE A 761 -12.74 -15.58 19.84
C PHE A 761 -14.20 -15.11 20.03
N ASP A 762 -14.56 -14.03 19.40
CA ASP A 762 -15.91 -13.47 19.38
C ASP A 762 -16.49 -13.51 17.95
N ALA A 763 -17.29 -14.53 17.69
CA ALA A 763 -17.89 -14.73 16.38
C ALA A 763 -18.86 -13.60 15.99
N ALA A 764 -19.61 -13.03 16.95
CA ALA A 764 -20.59 -11.99 16.68
C ALA A 764 -19.90 -10.67 16.29
N ALA A 765 -18.89 -10.25 17.07
CA ALA A 765 -18.09 -9.05 16.78
C ALA A 765 -17.36 -9.18 15.44
N LEU A 766 -16.79 -10.36 15.15
CA LEU A 766 -16.12 -10.61 13.88
C LEU A 766 -17.07 -10.62 12.69
N THR A 767 -18.27 -11.22 12.83
CA THR A 767 -19.28 -11.18 11.78
C THR A 767 -19.70 -9.75 11.45
N GLU A 768 -20.01 -8.94 12.47
CA GLU A 768 -20.33 -7.53 12.27
C GLU A 768 -19.18 -6.79 11.57
N ALA A 769 -17.96 -7.01 12.05
CA ALA A 769 -16.78 -6.37 11.47
C ALA A 769 -16.59 -6.73 10.00
N LEU A 770 -16.61 -8.01 9.66
CA LEU A 770 -16.35 -8.52 8.31
C LEU A 770 -17.43 -8.13 7.30
N THR A 771 -18.65 -7.94 7.75
CA THR A 771 -19.81 -7.62 6.88
C THR A 771 -20.11 -6.13 6.79
N THR A 772 -19.48 -5.27 7.61
CA THR A 772 -19.68 -3.81 7.54
C THR A 772 -19.03 -3.25 6.26
N PRO A 773 -19.79 -2.63 5.35
CA PRO A 773 -19.21 -2.07 4.12
C PRO A 773 -18.33 -0.84 4.41
N ALA A 774 -17.36 -0.58 3.55
CA ALA A 774 -16.46 0.56 3.64
C ALA A 774 -15.85 0.76 5.04
N ALA A 775 -15.41 -0.34 5.67
CA ALA A 775 -14.84 -0.32 7.01
C ALA A 775 -13.35 -0.70 6.99
N LEU A 776 -12.58 -0.13 7.91
CA LEU A 776 -11.25 -0.58 8.28
C LEU A 776 -11.28 -1.11 9.71
N ASN A 777 -11.18 -2.42 9.86
CA ASN A 777 -11.21 -3.08 11.14
C ASN A 777 -9.80 -3.55 11.51
N LEU A 778 -9.36 -3.25 12.70
CA LEU A 778 -8.07 -3.64 13.24
C LEU A 778 -8.32 -4.50 14.47
N PHE A 779 -7.87 -5.74 14.45
CA PHE A 779 -8.00 -6.65 15.58
C PHE A 779 -6.64 -6.99 16.15
N SER A 780 -6.41 -6.67 17.43
CA SER A 780 -5.29 -7.20 18.19
C SER A 780 -5.66 -8.57 18.76
N VAL A 781 -5.21 -9.62 18.09
CA VAL A 781 -5.47 -11.02 18.45
C VAL A 781 -4.37 -11.55 19.34
N TYR A 782 -4.68 -11.93 20.55
CA TYR A 782 -3.70 -12.44 21.52
C TYR A 782 -3.53 -13.94 21.38
N LEU A 783 -2.34 -14.35 20.94
CA LEU A 783 -2.03 -15.75 20.65
C LEU A 783 -0.91 -16.28 21.56
N ALA A 784 -0.99 -17.57 21.87
CA ALA A 784 0.08 -18.28 22.53
C ALA A 784 1.29 -18.46 21.61
N HIS A 785 2.48 -18.52 22.20
CA HIS A 785 3.64 -19.01 21.49
C HIS A 785 3.58 -20.55 21.46
N ASP A 786 3.09 -21.08 20.33
CA ASP A 786 3.08 -22.53 20.09
C ASP A 786 3.82 -22.86 18.77
N ASN A 787 4.29 -24.09 18.65
CA ASN A 787 5.03 -24.58 17.50
C ASN A 787 4.19 -25.49 16.61
N GLU A 788 2.88 -25.48 16.82
CA GLU A 788 1.95 -26.36 16.16
C GLU A 788 1.34 -25.71 14.90
N GLY A 789 1.00 -26.52 13.94
CA GLY A 789 0.17 -26.10 12.81
C GLY A 789 0.85 -25.37 11.66
N ASP A 790 2.16 -25.06 11.73
CA ASP A 790 2.89 -24.37 10.67
C ASP A 790 3.90 -25.24 9.91
N ASN A 791 4.15 -26.47 10.40
CA ASN A 791 5.14 -27.42 9.86
C ASN A 791 6.58 -26.91 9.84
N ILE A 792 6.91 -25.87 10.59
CA ILE A 792 8.28 -25.34 10.68
C ILE A 792 9.20 -26.35 11.38
N VAL A 793 8.75 -26.99 12.47
CA VAL A 793 9.53 -27.96 13.22
C VAL A 793 9.95 -29.17 12.37
N PRO A 794 9.03 -29.85 11.64
CA PRO A 794 9.40 -30.92 10.73
C PRO A 794 10.35 -30.46 9.62
N ALA A 795 10.10 -29.31 9.01
CA ALA A 795 10.94 -28.78 7.95
C ALA A 795 12.34 -28.43 8.43
N ALA A 796 12.48 -27.79 9.59
CA ALA A 796 13.76 -27.46 10.19
C ALA A 796 14.57 -28.73 10.53
N ARG A 797 13.93 -29.75 11.10
CA ARG A 797 14.57 -31.03 11.40
C ARG A 797 15.04 -31.76 10.13
N ALA A 798 14.24 -31.75 9.08
CA ALA A 798 14.62 -32.35 7.80
C ALA A 798 15.82 -31.60 7.18
N HIS A 799 15.81 -30.29 7.17
CA HIS A 799 16.88 -29.46 6.62
C HIS A 799 18.25 -29.65 7.31
N TRP A 800 18.26 -29.95 8.63
CA TRP A 800 19.50 -30.16 9.37
C TRP A 800 19.98 -31.62 9.35
N ARG A 801 19.12 -32.57 9.02
CA ARG A 801 19.53 -33.96 8.83
C ARG A 801 20.19 -34.24 7.48
N THR A 802 20.00 -33.36 6.51
CA THR A 802 20.56 -33.48 5.16
C THR A 802 21.86 -32.69 4.95
N ARG A 803 22.32 -31.95 5.95
CA ARG A 803 23.66 -31.40 6.05
C ARG A 803 24.50 -32.23 6.98
#